data_b62c21830cdf6e0af0ff0457dcac1d81
#
_entry.id   b62c21830cdf6e0af0ff0457dcac1d81
#
_cell.length_a   1.000
_cell.length_b   1.000
_cell.length_c   1.000
_cell.angle_alpha   90.00
_cell.angle_beta   90.00
_cell.angle_gamma   90.00
#
_symmetry.space_group_name_H-M   'P 1'
#
loop_
_entity.id
_entity.type
_entity.pdbx_description
1 polymer ?
#
loop_
_entity_poly.entity_id
_entity_poly.type
_entity_poly.pdbx_seq_one_letter_code
_entity_poly.pdbx_strand_id
1 'polypeptide(L)'
;LIVQDFINWAKENDIPVGPGRGSGAGSLIAYCLGITDLNPIPYDLLFERFLNPERVSMPDFDIDFCQERRGEVIHYVQQKYGKEAVSQIMTTGTMASKSVVKDVARALGKPLGLANSIANKIDPTISLMESYNDINNTQNGLMELIRSDDEAALIWEHSLKLEGLTKSVGKHAAGVLIAPNKIIDFCPLYQMEDVPVSQLDKNDVEAVGLVKFDFLGLRNLTIIKNTIKMIKENHNFDLVFTEDFSDVKTYELLQKGNTTGVFQLESSGMKKYLMRLKPNCFEDIVAILALYRPGPLGSGMIDSFIKRKAWERENKISRKEFFDNLYDNYLKNAKVNISRADFENQNSMEFDKVYEITNYFTKELEECLKPTYGVIVYQEQVMKISQIIAGYSLGGADLLRRAMGKKKPEEMAKQRSVFLEGAQKQGYSNDLAMHLFDLMESFAEYGFNKSHSAGYAVITYQTAFLKAHYPAEFMAATLQSENEDTNKLEILIKDCYRNNIMVIPPSINLSKEFFSVNTKGQIIYGLTGLKKISNEGIKAILEERDLNGKYISFNDFLQRNFFSINKGVLESLILSGCFDSLDSNINRGIYYNSIEEIMNKKKKLNTKSKKAELFLKEDAIKDFQISEECFDDKFKMTELELAKKEREFIGYELVHSAYEALCKSINDIYKNNKDIMEELKVNNKIEVFSPTKLMKELSNFVVPNNSTVVKKLLIAGEIEKTPHFEDQFIRINIRDLKENIVCFLDKGFEFQWFKKHKEMLLEGRVVYFKASVEIINDGISNNKLKKLIIENFIDLVNNE
;
A
#
# COMPACT_ATOMS: atom_id res chain seq x y z
N LEU A 1 6.06 29.89 -15.88
CA LEU A 1 6.47 29.53 -17.24
C LEU A 1 7.34 28.28 -17.27
N ILE A 2 8.44 28.20 -16.50
CA ILE A 2 9.33 27.00 -16.45
C ILE A 2 8.54 25.73 -16.09
N VAL A 3 7.71 25.78 -15.04
CA VAL A 3 6.87 24.65 -14.59
C VAL A 3 5.86 24.26 -15.69
N GLN A 4 5.19 25.24 -16.28
CA GLN A 4 4.26 25.03 -17.38
C GLN A 4 4.94 24.35 -18.57
N ASP A 5 6.13 24.79 -18.91
CA ASP A 5 6.89 24.32 -20.05
C ASP A 5 7.17 22.81 -19.98
N PHE A 6 7.80 22.34 -18.90
CA PHE A 6 8.14 20.93 -18.81
C PHE A 6 6.92 20.02 -18.54
N ILE A 7 5.84 20.56 -17.93
CA ILE A 7 4.59 19.81 -17.77
C ILE A 7 3.89 19.65 -19.13
N ASN A 8 3.79 20.73 -19.92
CA ASN A 8 3.19 20.65 -21.24
C ASN A 8 3.99 19.72 -22.15
N TRP A 9 5.33 19.84 -22.15
CA TRP A 9 6.19 18.91 -22.87
C TRP A 9 5.94 17.44 -22.46
N ALA A 10 5.81 17.15 -21.17
CA ALA A 10 5.52 15.81 -20.70
C ALA A 10 4.16 15.31 -21.23
N LYS A 11 3.11 16.15 -21.16
CA LYS A 11 1.77 15.81 -21.65
C LYS A 11 1.77 15.59 -23.18
N GLU A 12 2.45 16.45 -23.94
CA GLU A 12 2.61 16.34 -25.40
C GLU A 12 3.36 15.08 -25.83
N ASN A 13 4.28 14.59 -24.97
CA ASN A 13 5.02 13.34 -25.19
C ASN A 13 4.36 12.13 -24.52
N ASP A 14 3.09 12.23 -24.16
CA ASP A 14 2.31 11.17 -23.56
C ASP A 14 2.96 10.61 -22.28
N ILE A 15 3.54 11.48 -21.44
CA ILE A 15 4.05 11.17 -20.11
C ILE A 15 3.03 11.63 -19.09
N PRO A 16 2.39 10.74 -18.33
CA PRO A 16 1.40 11.11 -17.34
C PRO A 16 1.96 12.06 -16.27
N VAL A 17 1.20 13.12 -16.01
CA VAL A 17 1.45 14.11 -14.96
C VAL A 17 0.30 14.06 -13.97
N GLY A 18 0.58 14.19 -12.67
CA GLY A 18 -0.45 14.20 -11.63
C GLY A 18 -1.32 15.46 -11.68
N PRO A 19 -2.56 15.39 -11.19
CA PRO A 19 -3.54 16.49 -11.29
C PRO A 19 -3.20 17.69 -10.41
N GLY A 20 -2.23 17.56 -9.54
CA GLY A 20 -1.76 18.59 -8.61
C GLY A 20 -1.44 18.02 -7.25
N ARG A 21 -0.51 18.67 -6.57
CA ARG A 21 -0.01 18.27 -5.26
C ARG A 21 0.32 19.48 -4.40
N GLY A 22 0.30 19.30 -3.08
CA GLY A 22 0.61 20.40 -2.16
C GLY A 22 -0.41 21.53 -2.22
N SER A 23 0.02 22.73 -1.94
CA SER A 23 -0.84 23.93 -2.00
C SER A 23 -1.00 24.49 -3.42
N GLY A 24 -0.17 24.07 -4.37
CA GLY A 24 -0.24 24.52 -5.78
C GLY A 24 -1.56 24.20 -6.47
N ALA A 25 -2.23 23.09 -6.07
CA ALA A 25 -3.55 22.72 -6.57
C ALA A 25 -4.67 23.74 -6.20
N GLY A 26 -4.43 24.65 -5.27
CA GLY A 26 -5.34 25.77 -4.95
C GLY A 26 -5.22 26.97 -5.87
N SER A 27 -4.34 26.96 -6.87
CA SER A 27 -4.11 28.08 -7.79
C SER A 27 -4.92 27.97 -9.06
N LEU A 28 -5.88 28.88 -9.27
CA LEU A 28 -6.63 28.98 -10.52
C LEU A 28 -5.70 29.30 -11.72
N ILE A 29 -4.65 30.09 -11.49
CA ILE A 29 -3.66 30.40 -12.54
C ILE A 29 -2.93 29.10 -12.95
N ALA A 30 -2.54 28.25 -11.99
CA ALA A 30 -1.90 26.97 -12.30
C ALA A 30 -2.83 26.06 -13.10
N TYR A 31 -4.12 26.04 -12.77
CA TYR A 31 -5.14 25.32 -13.52
C TYR A 31 -5.29 25.84 -14.94
N CYS A 32 -5.46 27.15 -15.13
CA CYS A 32 -5.57 27.76 -16.46
C CYS A 32 -4.32 27.59 -17.34
N LEU A 33 -3.14 27.46 -16.73
CA LEU A 33 -1.88 27.17 -17.42
C LEU A 33 -1.63 25.68 -17.69
N GLY A 34 -2.55 24.79 -17.29
CA GLY A 34 -2.39 23.35 -17.42
C GLY A 34 -1.32 22.73 -16.51
N ILE A 35 -0.89 23.46 -15.46
CA ILE A 35 0.05 22.96 -14.46
C ILE A 35 -0.66 21.96 -13.52
N THR A 36 -1.92 22.24 -13.19
CA THR A 36 -2.79 21.35 -12.40
C THR A 36 -4.05 21.01 -13.19
N ASP A 37 -4.67 19.87 -12.89
CA ASP A 37 -5.83 19.35 -13.62
C ASP A 37 -7.11 19.32 -12.74
N LEU A 38 -7.10 20.01 -11.61
CA LEU A 38 -8.26 20.16 -10.72
C LEU A 38 -8.67 21.64 -10.66
N ASN A 39 -9.91 21.95 -11.05
CA ASN A 39 -10.48 23.29 -10.86
C ASN A 39 -10.61 23.59 -9.37
N PRO A 40 -9.93 24.64 -8.83
CA PRO A 40 -9.96 24.92 -7.40
C PRO A 40 -11.28 25.55 -6.91
N ILE A 41 -12.08 26.15 -7.80
CA ILE A 41 -13.27 26.94 -7.44
C ILE A 41 -14.38 26.08 -6.82
N PRO A 42 -14.81 24.95 -7.45
CA PRO A 42 -15.90 24.14 -6.88
C PRO A 42 -15.60 23.55 -5.49
N TYR A 43 -14.32 23.43 -5.15
CA TYR A 43 -13.86 22.85 -3.88
C TYR A 43 -13.41 23.87 -2.86
N ASP A 44 -13.60 25.17 -3.10
CA ASP A 44 -13.20 26.28 -2.23
C ASP A 44 -11.73 26.16 -1.77
N LEU A 45 -10.81 25.91 -2.73
CA LEU A 45 -9.39 25.83 -2.47
C LEU A 45 -8.78 27.23 -2.44
N LEU A 46 -8.17 27.60 -1.31
CA LEU A 46 -7.72 28.97 -1.08
C LEU A 46 -6.36 29.25 -1.73
N PHE A 47 -6.30 30.26 -2.63
CA PHE A 47 -5.05 30.70 -3.25
C PHE A 47 -4.03 31.25 -2.24
N GLU A 48 -4.49 31.94 -1.18
CA GLU A 48 -3.66 32.54 -0.14
C GLU A 48 -2.92 31.48 0.70
N ARG A 49 -3.38 30.23 0.65
CA ARG A 49 -2.65 29.10 1.23
C ARG A 49 -1.41 28.73 0.41
N PHE A 50 -1.42 28.98 -0.91
CA PHE A 50 -0.31 28.75 -1.83
C PHE A 50 0.62 29.97 -1.88
N LEU A 51 0.10 31.13 -2.26
CA LEU A 51 0.83 32.41 -2.33
C LEU A 51 0.13 33.47 -1.49
N ASN A 52 0.88 34.12 -0.63
CA ASN A 52 0.38 35.08 0.31
C ASN A 52 1.31 36.31 0.38
N PRO A 53 0.84 37.53 0.07
CA PRO A 53 1.67 38.71 0.11
C PRO A 53 2.24 39.06 1.51
N GLU A 54 1.59 38.57 2.57
CA GLU A 54 2.06 38.73 3.96
C GLU A 54 3.16 37.68 4.30
N ARG A 55 3.48 36.78 3.37
CA ARG A 55 4.49 35.74 3.54
C ARG A 55 5.63 35.89 2.53
N VAL A 56 6.82 36.15 3.03
CA VAL A 56 8.04 36.14 2.20
C VAL A 56 8.58 34.71 2.07
N SER A 57 8.11 33.96 1.07
CA SER A 57 8.68 32.66 0.70
C SER A 57 8.39 32.37 -0.76
N MET A 58 9.33 31.72 -1.43
CA MET A 58 9.13 31.26 -2.80
C MET A 58 8.03 30.19 -2.87
N PRO A 59 7.23 30.16 -3.97
CA PRO A 59 6.28 29.08 -4.18
C PRO A 59 7.03 27.76 -4.43
N ASP A 60 6.55 26.70 -3.82
CA ASP A 60 7.07 25.34 -3.99
C ASP A 60 6.08 24.53 -4.86
N PHE A 61 6.54 24.05 -6.01
CA PHE A 61 5.78 23.21 -6.91
C PHE A 61 6.34 21.79 -6.89
N ASP A 62 5.67 20.92 -6.17
CA ASP A 62 5.87 19.48 -6.26
C ASP A 62 5.05 18.93 -7.45
N ILE A 63 5.66 18.17 -8.34
CA ILE A 63 4.98 17.62 -9.51
C ILE A 63 5.16 16.10 -9.53
N ASP A 64 4.03 15.39 -9.60
CA ASP A 64 4.01 13.95 -9.76
C ASP A 64 4.07 13.59 -11.25
N PHE A 65 5.08 12.83 -11.65
CA PHE A 65 5.24 12.25 -12.99
C PHE A 65 5.11 10.73 -12.97
N CYS A 66 4.80 10.14 -14.12
CA CYS A 66 4.93 8.71 -14.32
C CYS A 66 6.31 8.21 -13.85
N GLN A 67 6.34 7.24 -12.94
CA GLN A 67 7.58 6.76 -12.33
C GLN A 67 8.58 6.23 -13.36
N GLU A 68 8.12 5.53 -14.40
CA GLU A 68 8.96 4.92 -15.41
C GLU A 68 9.59 5.96 -16.36
N ARG A 69 8.83 7.02 -16.69
CA ARG A 69 9.24 7.99 -17.72
C ARG A 69 9.67 9.36 -17.18
N ARG A 70 9.69 9.55 -15.87
CA ARG A 70 10.17 10.78 -15.20
C ARG A 70 11.57 11.19 -15.68
N GLY A 71 12.46 10.21 -15.93
CA GLY A 71 13.81 10.46 -16.42
C GLY A 71 13.86 11.21 -17.75
N GLU A 72 12.89 10.97 -18.63
CA GLU A 72 12.80 11.67 -19.92
C GLU A 72 12.51 13.18 -19.73
N VAL A 73 11.65 13.51 -18.74
CA VAL A 73 11.35 14.93 -18.41
C VAL A 73 12.58 15.64 -17.86
N ILE A 74 13.36 14.98 -16.99
CA ILE A 74 14.63 15.53 -16.48
C ILE A 74 15.60 15.77 -17.64
N HIS A 75 15.68 14.81 -18.56
CA HIS A 75 16.54 14.95 -19.74
C HIS A 75 16.13 16.11 -20.65
N TYR A 76 14.82 16.29 -20.88
CA TYR A 76 14.28 17.43 -21.60
C TYR A 76 14.69 18.76 -20.94
N VAL A 77 14.53 18.88 -19.63
CA VAL A 77 14.92 20.07 -18.86
C VAL A 77 16.43 20.37 -19.03
N GLN A 78 17.28 19.33 -18.95
CA GLN A 78 18.72 19.48 -19.20
C GLN A 78 19.04 19.93 -20.62
N GLN A 79 18.31 19.42 -21.62
CA GLN A 79 18.52 19.87 -23.01
C GLN A 79 18.07 21.30 -23.24
N LYS A 80 16.94 21.70 -22.66
CA LYS A 80 16.34 23.02 -22.87
C LYS A 80 17.04 24.14 -22.14
N TYR A 81 17.33 23.93 -20.86
CA TYR A 81 17.94 24.97 -20.00
C TYR A 81 19.47 24.89 -19.93
N GLY A 82 20.07 23.86 -20.51
CA GLY A 82 21.52 23.62 -20.54
C GLY A 82 21.99 22.64 -19.47
N LYS A 83 22.84 21.71 -19.87
CA LYS A 83 23.39 20.66 -18.98
C LYS A 83 24.17 21.22 -17.79
N GLU A 84 24.81 22.40 -17.95
CA GLU A 84 25.57 23.06 -16.89
C GLU A 84 24.67 23.86 -15.91
N ALA A 85 23.43 24.18 -16.32
CA ALA A 85 22.46 24.94 -15.54
C ALA A 85 21.49 24.04 -14.78
N VAL A 86 21.55 22.71 -14.98
CA VAL A 86 20.62 21.74 -14.36
C VAL A 86 21.40 20.67 -13.61
N SER A 87 21.06 20.45 -12.34
CA SER A 87 21.60 19.34 -11.54
C SER A 87 20.54 18.73 -10.64
N GLN A 88 20.84 17.55 -10.10
CA GLN A 88 20.06 16.98 -8.99
C GLN A 88 20.64 17.43 -7.65
N ILE A 89 19.87 17.21 -6.56
CA ILE A 89 20.27 17.58 -5.20
C ILE A 89 20.90 16.36 -4.54
N MET A 90 22.00 16.57 -3.79
CA MET A 90 22.60 15.54 -2.95
C MET A 90 21.78 15.32 -1.68
N THR A 91 21.74 14.08 -1.24
CA THR A 91 21.28 13.72 0.10
C THR A 91 22.41 13.08 0.88
N THR A 92 22.50 13.40 2.16
CA THR A 92 23.43 12.75 3.08
C THR A 92 22.68 11.77 3.95
N GLY A 93 23.08 10.50 3.89
CA GLY A 93 22.60 9.49 4.83
C GLY A 93 23.43 9.56 6.11
N THR A 94 22.81 9.88 7.24
CA THR A 94 23.46 9.92 8.54
C THR A 94 23.32 8.60 9.30
N MET A 95 24.17 8.36 10.27
CA MET A 95 24.04 7.27 11.21
C MET A 95 22.91 7.57 12.20
N ALA A 96 21.68 7.16 11.86
CA ALA A 96 20.52 7.34 12.70
C ALA A 96 20.53 6.36 13.90
N SER A 97 19.83 6.71 14.98
CA SER A 97 19.85 6.06 16.29
C SER A 97 19.77 4.51 16.26
N LYS A 98 18.80 3.93 15.53
CA LYS A 98 18.70 2.45 15.41
C LYS A 98 19.76 1.84 14.49
N SER A 99 20.18 2.55 13.46
CA SER A 99 21.12 2.02 12.48
C SER A 99 22.56 2.06 12.98
N VAL A 100 22.96 3.10 13.72
CA VAL A 100 24.29 3.24 14.25
C VAL A 100 24.64 2.10 15.22
N VAL A 101 23.70 1.70 16.08
CA VAL A 101 23.88 0.55 16.99
C VAL A 101 24.20 -0.75 16.23
N LYS A 102 23.48 -1.00 15.14
CA LYS A 102 23.72 -2.18 14.30
C LYS A 102 25.04 -2.12 13.54
N ASP A 103 25.39 -0.95 13.05
CA ASP A 103 26.65 -0.73 12.32
C ASP A 103 27.85 -0.86 13.26
N VAL A 104 27.78 -0.30 14.46
CA VAL A 104 28.80 -0.43 15.50
C VAL A 104 28.96 -1.87 15.95
N ALA A 105 27.86 -2.56 16.25
CA ALA A 105 27.91 -3.98 16.63
C ALA A 105 28.57 -4.84 15.55
N ARG A 106 28.26 -4.58 14.27
CA ARG A 106 28.87 -5.28 13.15
C ARG A 106 30.37 -4.98 13.04
N ALA A 107 30.77 -3.71 13.19
CA ALA A 107 32.18 -3.30 13.15
C ALA A 107 33.00 -3.90 14.30
N LEU A 108 32.39 -4.06 15.48
CA LEU A 108 33.00 -4.69 16.64
C LEU A 108 32.93 -6.23 16.64
N GLY A 109 32.35 -6.84 15.58
CA GLY A 109 32.16 -8.30 15.50
C GLY A 109 31.18 -8.87 16.51
N LYS A 110 30.27 -8.04 17.04
CA LYS A 110 29.31 -8.47 18.06
C LYS A 110 28.07 -9.13 17.46
N PRO A 111 27.37 -10.02 18.21
CA PRO A 111 26.19 -10.73 17.70
C PRO A 111 25.08 -9.79 17.26
N LEU A 112 24.48 -10.05 16.07
CA LEU A 112 23.36 -9.27 15.55
C LEU A 112 22.14 -9.32 16.46
N GLY A 113 21.94 -10.41 17.21
CA GLY A 113 20.88 -10.56 18.21
C GLY A 113 20.95 -9.50 19.31
N LEU A 114 22.15 -9.23 19.86
CA LEU A 114 22.37 -8.18 20.85
C LEU A 114 22.09 -6.79 20.27
N ALA A 115 22.60 -6.51 19.08
CA ALA A 115 22.34 -5.26 18.37
C ALA A 115 20.83 -5.01 18.13
N ASN A 116 20.08 -6.05 17.76
CA ASN A 116 18.63 -5.96 17.59
C ASN A 116 17.91 -5.75 18.92
N SER A 117 18.37 -6.39 20.01
CA SER A 117 17.79 -6.20 21.34
C SER A 117 17.92 -4.75 21.81
N ILE A 118 19.06 -4.11 21.56
CA ILE A 118 19.25 -2.68 21.86
C ILE A 118 18.40 -1.83 20.93
N ALA A 119 18.48 -2.04 19.60
CA ALA A 119 17.79 -1.23 18.62
C ALA A 119 16.26 -1.25 18.75
N ASN A 120 15.67 -2.37 19.19
CA ASN A 120 14.22 -2.49 19.40
C ASN A 120 13.71 -1.65 20.56
N LYS A 121 14.60 -1.29 21.51
CA LYS A 121 14.26 -0.47 22.67
C LYS A 121 14.47 1.04 22.43
N ILE A 122 15.03 1.43 21.29
CA ILE A 122 15.27 2.83 20.92
C ILE A 122 14.05 3.41 20.18
N ASP A 123 13.64 4.62 20.53
CA ASP A 123 12.69 5.40 19.73
C ASP A 123 13.43 6.00 18.50
N PRO A 124 13.00 5.69 17.27
CA PRO A 124 13.67 6.19 16.06
C PRO A 124 13.48 7.70 15.83
N THR A 125 12.60 8.37 16.56
CA THR A 125 12.25 9.79 16.38
C THR A 125 13.09 10.74 17.22
N ILE A 126 13.82 10.21 18.21
CA ILE A 126 14.68 10.97 19.13
C ILE A 126 16.13 10.43 19.11
N SER A 127 17.06 11.21 19.64
CA SER A 127 18.46 10.82 19.74
C SER A 127 18.67 9.64 20.70
N LEU A 128 19.82 8.98 20.59
CA LEU A 128 20.21 7.92 21.53
C LEU A 128 20.23 8.39 22.98
N MET A 129 20.76 9.60 23.21
CA MET A 129 20.83 10.17 24.57
C MET A 129 19.45 10.48 25.13
N GLU A 130 18.54 11.02 24.29
CA GLU A 130 17.15 11.24 24.69
C GLU A 130 16.45 9.91 24.95
N SER A 131 16.63 8.90 24.08
CA SER A 131 16.08 7.56 24.28
C SER A 131 16.56 6.90 25.57
N TYR A 132 17.82 7.15 25.96
CA TYR A 132 18.38 6.62 27.21
C TYR A 132 17.78 7.30 28.46
N ASN A 133 17.51 8.60 28.39
CA ASN A 133 16.98 9.41 29.49
C ASN A 133 15.45 9.45 29.55
N ASP A 134 14.75 8.92 28.56
CA ASP A 134 13.28 8.93 28.53
C ASP A 134 12.71 8.02 29.62
N ILE A 135 11.89 8.61 30.49
CA ILE A 135 11.22 7.93 31.60
C ILE A 135 10.32 6.79 31.11
N ASN A 136 9.68 6.95 29.95
CA ASN A 136 8.87 5.91 29.32
C ASN A 136 9.73 4.74 28.81
N ASN A 137 10.96 5.01 28.38
CA ASN A 137 11.92 4.01 27.95
C ASN A 137 12.62 3.27 29.12
N THR A 138 12.61 3.82 30.33
CA THR A 138 13.08 3.09 31.53
C THR A 138 12.23 1.84 31.79
N GLN A 139 10.93 1.88 31.44
CA GLN A 139 10.06 0.70 31.49
C GLN A 139 10.40 -0.34 30.41
N ASN A 140 11.00 0.06 29.29
CA ASN A 140 11.42 -0.84 28.21
C ASN A 140 12.76 -1.55 28.49
N GLY A 141 13.43 -1.24 29.61
CA GLY A 141 14.66 -1.90 30.03
C GLY A 141 15.89 -1.61 29.13
N LEU A 142 15.93 -0.48 28.41
CA LEU A 142 17.11 -0.07 27.63
C LEU A 142 18.30 0.24 28.54
N MET A 143 18.07 1.06 29.56
CA MET A 143 19.09 1.44 30.53
C MET A 143 19.61 0.23 31.31
N GLU A 144 18.72 -0.68 31.69
CA GLU A 144 19.07 -1.91 32.38
C GLU A 144 19.95 -2.82 31.51
N LEU A 145 19.57 -3.02 30.24
CA LEU A 145 20.36 -3.79 29.30
C LEU A 145 21.77 -3.23 29.11
N ILE A 146 21.91 -1.91 28.97
CA ILE A 146 23.22 -1.27 28.78
C ILE A 146 24.06 -1.35 30.04
N ARG A 147 23.47 -1.33 31.25
CA ARG A 147 24.20 -1.42 32.54
C ARG A 147 24.57 -2.84 32.91
N SER A 148 23.81 -3.83 32.46
CA SER A 148 24.00 -5.23 32.86
C SER A 148 24.86 -6.05 31.91
N ASP A 149 25.13 -5.52 30.70
CA ASP A 149 25.88 -6.24 29.65
C ASP A 149 27.01 -5.35 29.11
N ASP A 150 28.26 -5.75 29.38
CA ASP A 150 29.47 -5.00 28.99
C ASP A 150 29.60 -4.85 27.47
N GLU A 151 29.14 -5.82 26.69
CA GLU A 151 29.11 -5.72 25.22
C GLU A 151 28.06 -4.72 24.74
N ALA A 152 26.90 -4.68 25.39
CA ALA A 152 25.87 -3.68 25.11
C ALA A 152 26.37 -2.27 25.46
N ALA A 153 27.05 -2.11 26.61
CA ALA A 153 27.65 -0.86 27.03
C ALA A 153 28.72 -0.35 26.02
N LEU A 154 29.58 -1.24 25.53
CA LEU A 154 30.60 -0.91 24.53
C LEU A 154 29.96 -0.47 23.20
N ILE A 155 28.95 -1.20 22.72
CA ILE A 155 28.21 -0.84 21.51
C ILE A 155 27.55 0.54 21.70
N TRP A 156 26.95 0.78 22.87
CA TRP A 156 26.26 2.03 23.17
C TRP A 156 27.22 3.23 23.20
N GLU A 157 28.35 3.11 23.90
CA GLU A 157 29.35 4.18 24.00
C GLU A 157 29.84 4.63 22.62
N HIS A 158 30.18 3.68 21.74
CA HIS A 158 30.63 4.00 20.39
C HIS A 158 29.50 4.54 19.50
N SER A 159 28.28 4.06 19.72
CA SER A 159 27.10 4.54 18.97
C SER A 159 26.80 6.01 19.28
N LEU A 160 26.92 6.44 20.54
CA LEU A 160 26.75 7.84 20.95
C LEU A 160 27.74 8.79 20.26
N LYS A 161 28.97 8.33 20.00
CA LYS A 161 30.02 9.12 19.33
C LYS A 161 29.80 9.22 17.82
N LEU A 162 29.10 8.25 17.22
CA LEU A 162 28.92 8.14 15.78
C LEU A 162 27.55 8.58 15.30
N GLU A 163 26.57 8.72 16.23
CA GLU A 163 25.23 9.18 15.89
C GLU A 163 25.26 10.54 15.17
N GLY A 164 24.50 10.67 14.10
CA GLY A 164 24.41 11.90 13.31
C GLY A 164 25.53 12.13 12.30
N LEU A 165 26.64 11.37 12.37
CA LEU A 165 27.71 11.48 11.38
C LEU A 165 27.25 11.01 10.01
N THR A 166 27.71 11.68 8.95
CA THR A 166 27.43 11.31 7.56
C THR A 166 28.08 9.96 7.24
N LYS A 167 27.26 9.01 6.82
CA LYS A 167 27.68 7.65 6.44
C LYS A 167 27.79 7.48 4.92
N SER A 168 26.90 8.10 4.18
CA SER A 168 26.82 7.95 2.72
C SER A 168 26.25 9.20 2.07
N VAL A 169 26.53 9.34 0.80
CA VAL A 169 25.89 10.33 -0.08
C VAL A 169 25.00 9.62 -1.09
N GLY A 170 23.90 10.26 -1.48
CA GLY A 170 22.93 9.76 -2.44
C GLY A 170 22.33 10.90 -3.25
N LYS A 171 21.56 10.55 -4.27
CA LYS A 171 20.73 11.50 -5.03
C LYS A 171 19.40 11.71 -4.31
N HIS A 172 18.93 12.95 -4.19
CA HIS A 172 17.57 13.23 -3.77
C HIS A 172 16.58 12.62 -4.77
N ALA A 173 15.55 11.95 -4.25
CA ALA A 173 14.64 11.17 -5.09
C ALA A 173 13.88 12.03 -6.13
N ALA A 174 13.68 13.33 -5.85
CA ALA A 174 12.83 14.21 -6.64
C ALA A 174 13.49 15.52 -7.06
N GLY A 175 14.37 16.09 -6.22
CA GLY A 175 14.85 17.46 -6.36
C GLY A 175 15.73 17.70 -7.59
N VAL A 176 15.29 18.61 -8.45
CA VAL A 176 16.00 19.11 -9.62
C VAL A 176 16.22 20.61 -9.47
N LEU A 177 17.45 21.05 -9.65
CA LEU A 177 17.83 22.46 -9.63
C LEU A 177 17.91 22.99 -11.07
N ILE A 178 17.34 24.17 -11.30
CA ILE A 178 17.45 24.90 -12.55
C ILE A 178 17.98 26.30 -12.20
N ALA A 179 19.22 26.57 -12.57
CA ALA A 179 19.88 27.85 -12.33
C ALA A 179 19.74 28.80 -13.52
N PRO A 180 19.76 30.11 -13.31
CA PRO A 180 19.81 31.11 -14.40
C PRO A 180 21.13 31.10 -15.18
N ASN A 181 22.21 30.60 -14.57
CA ASN A 181 23.54 30.40 -15.13
C ASN A 181 24.04 28.99 -14.79
N LYS A 182 25.36 28.77 -14.81
CA LYS A 182 25.93 27.48 -14.42
C LYS A 182 25.71 27.22 -12.93
N ILE A 183 25.31 26.00 -12.58
CA ILE A 183 25.13 25.60 -11.16
C ILE A 183 26.41 25.82 -10.34
N ILE A 184 27.58 25.62 -10.95
CA ILE A 184 28.87 25.77 -10.28
C ILE A 184 29.14 27.22 -9.79
N ASP A 185 28.44 28.20 -10.34
CA ASP A 185 28.52 29.59 -9.90
C ASP A 185 27.82 29.79 -8.52
N PHE A 186 26.96 28.85 -8.11
CA PHE A 186 26.17 28.91 -6.88
C PHE A 186 26.63 27.88 -5.84
N CYS A 187 26.97 26.66 -6.28
CA CYS A 187 27.39 25.61 -5.37
C CYS A 187 28.35 24.61 -6.07
N PRO A 188 29.25 23.97 -5.31
CA PRO A 188 30.09 22.90 -5.84
C PRO A 188 29.26 21.70 -6.26
N LEU A 189 29.73 20.98 -7.27
CA LEU A 189 29.10 19.79 -7.81
C LEU A 189 29.89 18.53 -7.46
N TYR A 190 29.19 17.42 -7.31
CA TYR A 190 29.70 16.08 -7.16
C TYR A 190 29.20 15.20 -8.30
N GLN A 191 30.10 14.49 -8.96
CA GLN A 191 29.72 13.56 -10.02
C GLN A 191 29.31 12.23 -9.40
N MET A 192 28.06 11.85 -9.55
CA MET A 192 27.52 10.58 -9.10
C MET A 192 27.08 9.77 -10.31
N GLU A 193 27.80 8.70 -10.63
CA GLU A 193 27.66 7.99 -11.90
C GLU A 193 27.83 8.99 -13.07
N ASP A 194 26.83 9.12 -13.94
CA ASP A 194 26.84 10.07 -15.06
C ASP A 194 26.00 11.36 -14.81
N VAL A 195 25.60 11.60 -13.55
CA VAL A 195 24.72 12.73 -13.19
C VAL A 195 25.42 13.68 -12.23
N PRO A 196 25.53 14.99 -12.55
CA PRO A 196 25.99 15.99 -11.59
C PRO A 196 24.94 16.22 -10.51
N VAL A 197 25.36 16.22 -9.23
CA VAL A 197 24.53 16.55 -8.07
C VAL A 197 25.17 17.70 -7.30
N SER A 198 24.33 18.58 -6.69
CA SER A 198 24.83 19.64 -5.82
C SER A 198 25.46 19.03 -4.57
N GLN A 199 26.54 19.64 -4.04
CA GLN A 199 27.11 19.21 -2.74
C GLN A 199 26.34 19.82 -1.55
N LEU A 200 25.39 20.72 -1.81
CA LEU A 200 24.49 21.30 -0.83
C LEU A 200 23.20 20.46 -0.74
N ASP A 201 22.63 20.35 0.46
CA ASP A 201 21.36 19.70 0.69
C ASP A 201 20.16 20.58 0.26
N LYS A 202 18.94 20.06 0.42
CA LYS A 202 17.70 20.76 0.03
C LYS A 202 17.49 22.13 0.69
N ASN A 203 18.00 22.35 1.91
CA ASN A 203 17.83 23.62 2.63
C ASN A 203 18.91 24.62 2.23
N ASP A 204 20.14 24.14 2.08
CA ASP A 204 21.31 24.95 1.73
C ASP A 204 21.24 25.47 0.30
N VAL A 205 20.66 24.68 -0.66
CA VAL A 205 20.49 25.15 -2.04
C VAL A 205 19.49 26.32 -2.12
N GLU A 206 18.46 26.34 -1.28
CA GLU A 206 17.54 27.46 -1.20
C GLU A 206 18.20 28.69 -0.55
N ALA A 207 19.05 28.47 0.45
CA ALA A 207 19.78 29.57 1.13
C ALA A 207 20.75 30.31 0.20
N VAL A 208 21.36 29.62 -0.78
CA VAL A 208 22.22 30.23 -1.81
C VAL A 208 21.44 30.82 -3.00
N GLY A 209 20.10 30.79 -2.96
CA GLY A 209 19.23 31.41 -3.95
C GLY A 209 18.89 30.54 -5.16
N LEU A 210 19.16 29.23 -5.13
CA LEU A 210 18.74 28.31 -6.18
C LEU A 210 17.27 27.90 -6.00
N VAL A 211 16.56 27.70 -7.10
CA VAL A 211 15.18 27.22 -7.09
C VAL A 211 15.17 25.72 -7.29
N LYS A 212 14.49 25.04 -6.37
CA LYS A 212 14.28 23.61 -6.39
C LYS A 212 12.91 23.29 -7.02
N PHE A 213 12.90 22.28 -7.88
CA PHE A 213 11.69 21.68 -8.44
C PHE A 213 11.66 20.21 -8.07
N ASP A 214 10.59 19.77 -7.42
CA ASP A 214 10.47 18.37 -7.01
C ASP A 214 9.73 17.56 -8.07
N PHE A 215 10.47 16.76 -8.85
CA PHE A 215 9.97 15.82 -9.85
C PHE A 215 9.77 14.46 -9.18
N LEU A 216 8.57 14.23 -8.68
CA LEU A 216 8.24 13.00 -7.96
C LEU A 216 7.78 11.91 -8.92
N GLY A 217 8.24 10.69 -8.73
CA GLY A 217 7.75 9.53 -9.46
C GLY A 217 6.55 8.92 -8.74
N LEU A 218 5.38 8.94 -9.37
CA LEU A 218 4.18 8.33 -8.82
C LEU A 218 3.78 7.10 -9.66
N ARG A 219 3.89 5.92 -9.05
CA ARG A 219 3.60 4.63 -9.67
C ARG A 219 2.15 4.52 -10.19
N ASN A 220 1.21 5.10 -9.46
CA ASN A 220 -0.21 5.04 -9.84
C ASN A 220 -0.52 5.76 -11.17
N LEU A 221 0.26 6.77 -11.55
CA LEU A 221 0.14 7.39 -12.87
C LEU A 221 0.52 6.40 -13.99
N THR A 222 1.55 5.59 -13.78
CA THR A 222 1.92 4.51 -14.69
C THR A 222 0.81 3.45 -14.78
N ILE A 223 0.23 3.06 -13.63
CA ILE A 223 -0.86 2.09 -13.58
C ILE A 223 -2.08 2.61 -14.34
N ILE A 224 -2.51 3.84 -14.12
CA ILE A 224 -3.64 4.47 -14.82
C ILE A 224 -3.40 4.44 -16.33
N LYS A 225 -2.22 4.90 -16.78
CA LYS A 225 -1.86 4.92 -18.20
C LYS A 225 -1.91 3.53 -18.84
N ASN A 226 -1.26 2.56 -18.21
CA ASN A 226 -1.21 1.19 -18.72
C ASN A 226 -2.61 0.56 -18.73
N THR A 227 -3.45 0.88 -17.76
CA THR A 227 -4.86 0.44 -17.73
C THR A 227 -5.63 1.03 -18.92
N ILE A 228 -5.55 2.34 -19.15
CA ILE A 228 -6.21 3.02 -20.28
C ILE A 228 -5.74 2.45 -21.62
N LYS A 229 -4.44 2.17 -21.76
CA LYS A 229 -3.89 1.52 -22.95
C LYS A 229 -4.52 0.13 -23.17
N MET A 230 -4.62 -0.70 -22.14
CA MET A 230 -5.26 -2.02 -22.23
C MET A 230 -6.75 -1.92 -22.54
N ILE A 231 -7.46 -0.92 -21.99
CA ILE A 231 -8.86 -0.66 -22.30
C ILE A 231 -9.01 -0.34 -23.79
N LYS A 232 -8.16 0.53 -24.34
CA LYS A 232 -8.16 0.87 -25.78
C LYS A 232 -7.92 -0.37 -26.64
N GLU A 233 -6.94 -1.19 -26.29
CA GLU A 233 -6.61 -2.43 -27.02
C GLU A 233 -7.74 -3.47 -26.96
N ASN A 234 -8.39 -3.65 -25.80
CA ASN A 234 -9.36 -4.72 -25.60
C ASN A 234 -10.79 -4.33 -25.98
N HIS A 235 -11.16 -3.06 -25.79
CA HIS A 235 -12.55 -2.58 -25.96
C HIS A 235 -12.69 -1.61 -27.12
N ASN A 236 -11.60 -1.26 -27.82
CA ASN A 236 -11.56 -0.27 -28.90
C ASN A 236 -12.22 1.08 -28.50
N PHE A 237 -11.96 1.50 -27.27
CA PHE A 237 -12.53 2.71 -26.65
C PHE A 237 -11.44 3.55 -26.00
N ASP A 238 -11.38 4.85 -26.34
CA ASP A 238 -10.49 5.81 -25.72
C ASP A 238 -11.15 6.37 -24.46
N LEU A 239 -10.76 5.88 -23.29
CA LEU A 239 -11.23 6.38 -22.01
C LEU A 239 -10.57 7.72 -21.68
N VAL A 240 -11.39 8.75 -21.54
CA VAL A 240 -10.98 10.08 -21.07
C VAL A 240 -11.70 10.38 -19.76
N PHE A 241 -10.96 10.71 -18.73
CA PHE A 241 -11.55 11.16 -17.47
C PHE A 241 -12.06 12.60 -17.60
N THR A 242 -13.23 12.83 -17.05
CA THR A 242 -13.84 14.15 -16.87
C THR A 242 -13.72 14.58 -15.41
N GLU A 243 -14.04 15.84 -15.11
CA GLU A 243 -14.15 16.34 -13.73
C GLU A 243 -15.47 15.93 -13.04
N ASP A 244 -16.23 15.00 -13.63
CA ASP A 244 -17.42 14.42 -13.01
C ASP A 244 -17.01 13.23 -12.13
N PHE A 245 -17.12 13.41 -10.83
CA PHE A 245 -16.80 12.41 -9.80
C PHE A 245 -18.07 11.81 -9.19
N SER A 246 -19.12 11.61 -9.98
CA SER A 246 -20.45 11.18 -9.48
C SER A 246 -20.79 9.69 -9.73
N ASP A 247 -19.86 8.90 -10.30
CA ASP A 247 -20.11 7.51 -10.68
C ASP A 247 -20.47 6.61 -9.50
N VAL A 248 -21.72 6.10 -9.51
CA VAL A 248 -22.28 5.30 -8.42
C VAL A 248 -21.51 4.01 -8.17
N LYS A 249 -21.10 3.32 -9.25
CA LYS A 249 -20.39 2.03 -9.16
C LYS A 249 -19.02 2.17 -8.48
N THR A 250 -18.36 3.29 -8.71
CA THR A 250 -17.11 3.65 -8.03
C THR A 250 -17.32 3.78 -6.52
N TYR A 251 -18.37 4.49 -6.10
CA TYR A 251 -18.68 4.62 -4.66
C TYR A 251 -19.12 3.31 -4.03
N GLU A 252 -19.87 2.47 -4.74
CA GLU A 252 -20.21 1.12 -4.24
C GLU A 252 -18.98 0.27 -3.96
N LEU A 253 -17.95 0.33 -4.83
CA LEU A 253 -16.68 -0.36 -4.62
C LEU A 253 -15.98 0.17 -3.36
N LEU A 254 -15.94 1.50 -3.16
CA LEU A 254 -15.37 2.13 -1.98
C LEU A 254 -16.12 1.74 -0.70
N GLN A 255 -17.45 1.76 -0.72
CA GLN A 255 -18.33 1.40 0.41
C GLN A 255 -18.14 -0.07 0.84
N LYS A 256 -17.86 -0.97 -0.10
CA LYS A 256 -17.57 -2.39 0.17
C LYS A 256 -16.15 -2.61 0.70
N GLY A 257 -15.29 -1.57 0.70
CA GLY A 257 -13.88 -1.68 1.07
C GLY A 257 -13.04 -2.54 0.11
N ASN A 258 -13.52 -2.75 -1.13
CA ASN A 258 -12.81 -3.53 -2.15
C ASN A 258 -11.74 -2.67 -2.85
N THR A 259 -10.80 -2.16 -2.06
CA THR A 259 -9.87 -1.10 -2.46
C THR A 259 -8.40 -1.53 -2.55
N THR A 260 -8.12 -2.82 -2.68
CA THR A 260 -6.76 -3.31 -2.99
C THR A 260 -6.33 -2.73 -4.36
N GLY A 261 -5.13 -2.15 -4.44
CA GLY A 261 -4.63 -1.45 -5.64
C GLY A 261 -5.16 -0.03 -5.83
N VAL A 262 -6.22 0.40 -5.11
CA VAL A 262 -6.74 1.76 -5.18
C VAL A 262 -5.84 2.72 -4.41
N PHE A 263 -5.38 3.77 -5.07
CA PHE A 263 -4.42 4.73 -4.51
C PHE A 263 -4.81 5.22 -3.12
N GLN A 264 -3.90 5.09 -2.16
CA GLN A 264 -4.00 5.47 -0.75
C GLN A 264 -5.14 4.81 0.06
N LEU A 265 -5.94 3.91 -0.52
CA LEU A 265 -7.06 3.26 0.16
C LEU A 265 -6.86 1.76 0.45
N GLU A 266 -5.63 1.25 0.33
CA GLU A 266 -5.34 -0.19 0.35
C GLU A 266 -5.26 -0.81 1.75
N SER A 267 -4.87 -0.05 2.78
CA SER A 267 -4.60 -0.61 4.10
C SER A 267 -5.85 -1.21 4.74
N SER A 268 -5.67 -2.27 5.52
CA SER A 268 -6.78 -2.96 6.22
C SER A 268 -7.56 -2.02 7.15
N GLY A 269 -6.88 -1.07 7.80
CA GLY A 269 -7.51 -0.06 8.62
C GLY A 269 -8.36 0.91 7.79
N MET A 270 -7.81 1.42 6.67
CA MET A 270 -8.53 2.30 5.76
C MET A 270 -9.80 1.62 5.19
N LYS A 271 -9.70 0.36 4.78
CA LYS A 271 -10.87 -0.42 4.31
C LYS A 271 -11.99 -0.48 5.35
N LYS A 272 -11.66 -0.68 6.63
CA LYS A 272 -12.64 -0.68 7.72
C LYS A 272 -13.33 0.70 7.87
N TYR A 273 -12.58 1.78 7.76
CA TYR A 273 -13.14 3.13 7.84
C TYR A 273 -14.00 3.46 6.62
N LEU A 274 -13.62 3.06 5.41
CA LEU A 274 -14.45 3.23 4.20
C LEU A 274 -15.81 2.52 4.32
N MET A 275 -15.84 1.30 4.83
CA MET A 275 -17.08 0.55 5.06
C MET A 275 -18.01 1.23 6.08
N ARG A 276 -17.45 1.93 7.08
CA ARG A 276 -18.20 2.69 8.08
C ARG A 276 -18.64 4.05 7.54
N LEU A 277 -17.74 4.77 6.84
CA LEU A 277 -17.98 6.08 6.26
C LEU A 277 -19.05 6.02 5.15
N LYS A 278 -19.03 4.96 4.33
CA LYS A 278 -19.86 4.80 3.13
C LYS A 278 -19.81 6.05 2.24
N PRO A 279 -18.61 6.34 1.66
CA PRO A 279 -18.42 7.53 0.82
C PRO A 279 -19.38 7.52 -0.37
N ASN A 280 -19.94 8.69 -0.73
CA ASN A 280 -20.91 8.83 -1.81
C ASN A 280 -20.72 10.14 -2.61
N CYS A 281 -19.71 10.94 -2.28
CA CYS A 281 -19.32 12.14 -2.99
C CYS A 281 -17.80 12.30 -2.96
N PHE A 282 -17.29 13.18 -3.81
CA PHE A 282 -15.84 13.43 -3.93
C PHE A 282 -15.24 14.01 -2.64
N GLU A 283 -15.97 14.88 -1.95
CA GLU A 283 -15.56 15.48 -0.68
C GLU A 283 -15.30 14.43 0.40
N ASP A 284 -16.01 13.32 0.41
CA ASP A 284 -15.76 12.21 1.33
C ASP A 284 -14.38 11.56 1.09
N ILE A 285 -13.97 11.44 -0.18
CA ILE A 285 -12.65 10.92 -0.54
C ILE A 285 -11.59 11.94 -0.08
N VAL A 286 -11.80 13.22 -0.34
CA VAL A 286 -10.89 14.28 0.10
C VAL A 286 -10.75 14.27 1.62
N ALA A 287 -11.86 14.12 2.35
CA ALA A 287 -11.87 14.10 3.81
C ALA A 287 -11.19 12.86 4.40
N ILE A 288 -11.47 11.65 3.87
CA ILE A 288 -10.87 10.43 4.43
C ILE A 288 -9.35 10.41 4.24
N LEU A 289 -8.84 10.94 3.12
CA LEU A 289 -7.40 11.08 2.89
C LEU A 289 -6.74 12.05 3.88
N ALA A 290 -7.47 13.07 4.31
CA ALA A 290 -7.01 14.02 5.31
C ALA A 290 -7.08 13.46 6.75
N LEU A 291 -8.11 12.67 7.06
CA LEU A 291 -8.42 12.18 8.41
C LEU A 291 -7.69 10.89 8.79
N TYR A 292 -7.36 10.02 7.83
CA TYR A 292 -6.73 8.74 8.14
C TYR A 292 -5.21 8.89 8.37
N ARG A 293 -4.86 9.44 9.53
CA ARG A 293 -3.48 9.68 10.00
C ARG A 293 -3.41 9.52 11.52
N PRO A 294 -2.22 9.23 12.11
CA PRO A 294 -2.08 8.98 13.55
C PRO A 294 -2.75 10.03 14.43
N GLY A 295 -2.57 11.31 14.15
CA GLY A 295 -3.15 12.41 14.93
C GLY A 295 -4.68 12.39 14.95
N PRO A 296 -5.37 12.58 13.80
CA PRO A 296 -6.83 12.55 13.74
C PRO A 296 -7.45 11.22 14.18
N LEU A 297 -6.76 10.09 14.00
CA LEU A 297 -7.19 8.78 14.51
C LEU A 297 -7.15 8.75 16.03
N GLY A 298 -6.07 9.24 16.65
CA GLY A 298 -5.90 9.25 18.11
C GLY A 298 -6.85 10.23 18.81
N SER A 299 -7.24 11.34 18.17
CA SER A 299 -8.18 12.32 18.71
C SER A 299 -9.67 11.96 18.54
N GLY A 300 -10.00 10.89 17.82
CA GLY A 300 -11.39 10.49 17.55
C GLY A 300 -12.11 11.34 16.49
N MET A 301 -11.41 12.22 15.77
CA MET A 301 -12.00 13.08 14.74
C MET A 301 -12.66 12.31 13.61
N ILE A 302 -12.04 11.23 13.13
CA ILE A 302 -12.59 10.40 12.07
C ILE A 302 -13.90 9.73 12.51
N ASP A 303 -14.00 9.30 13.75
CA ASP A 303 -15.22 8.70 14.30
C ASP A 303 -16.34 9.72 14.44
N SER A 304 -16.01 10.96 14.85
CA SER A 304 -16.95 12.09 14.87
C SER A 304 -17.46 12.41 13.46
N PHE A 305 -16.57 12.49 12.48
CA PHE A 305 -16.93 12.73 11.08
C PHE A 305 -17.91 11.66 10.56
N ILE A 306 -17.62 10.38 10.78
CA ILE A 306 -18.47 9.26 10.36
C ILE A 306 -19.85 9.32 11.04
N LYS A 307 -19.89 9.60 12.34
CA LYS A 307 -21.16 9.71 13.09
C LYS A 307 -22.02 10.85 12.55
N ARG A 308 -21.45 12.02 12.31
CA ARG A 308 -22.14 13.20 11.80
C ARG A 308 -22.68 12.95 10.37
N LYS A 309 -21.86 12.35 9.50
CA LYS A 309 -22.32 11.96 8.17
C LYS A 309 -23.45 10.92 8.20
N ALA A 310 -23.33 9.89 9.03
CA ALA A 310 -24.38 8.87 9.17
C ALA A 310 -25.69 9.49 9.64
N TRP A 311 -25.63 10.40 10.61
CA TRP A 311 -26.80 11.11 11.12
C TRP A 311 -27.47 11.96 10.02
N GLU A 312 -26.71 12.73 9.23
CA GLU A 312 -27.25 13.54 8.12
C GLU A 312 -27.90 12.68 7.04
N ARG A 313 -27.34 11.51 6.76
CA ARG A 313 -27.91 10.55 5.80
C ARG A 313 -29.21 9.90 6.28
N GLU A 314 -29.28 9.56 7.56
CA GLU A 314 -30.41 8.84 8.15
C GLU A 314 -31.58 9.77 8.52
N ASN A 315 -31.26 11.01 8.90
CA ASN A 315 -32.21 12.03 9.33
C ASN A 315 -32.29 13.18 8.32
N LYS A 316 -32.88 12.96 7.15
CA LYS A 316 -33.21 14.02 6.19
C LYS A 316 -34.20 15.08 6.71
N ILE A 317 -34.54 15.00 7.98
CA ILE A 317 -35.58 15.81 8.65
C ILE A 317 -34.89 17.07 9.16
N SER A 318 -35.54 18.23 8.91
CA SER A 318 -35.06 19.52 9.47
C SER A 318 -35.09 19.47 11.01
N ARG A 319 -34.23 20.27 11.66
CA ARG A 319 -34.17 20.38 13.13
C ARG A 319 -35.55 20.57 13.77
N LYS A 320 -36.35 21.43 13.17
CA LYS A 320 -37.74 21.70 13.63
C LYS A 320 -38.61 20.45 13.58
N GLU A 321 -38.52 19.73 12.52
CA GLU A 321 -39.31 18.51 12.24
C GLU A 321 -38.86 17.34 13.15
N PHE A 322 -37.57 17.24 13.49
CA PHE A 322 -37.06 16.26 14.47
C PHE A 322 -37.65 16.51 15.87
N PHE A 323 -37.69 17.78 16.32
CA PHE A 323 -38.28 18.13 17.61
C PHE A 323 -39.79 18.05 17.61
N ASP A 324 -40.43 18.39 16.52
CA ASP A 324 -41.88 18.21 16.38
C ASP A 324 -42.22 16.73 16.50
N ASN A 325 -41.49 15.84 15.84
CA ASN A 325 -41.68 14.41 15.93
C ASN A 325 -41.36 13.81 17.31
N LEU A 326 -40.32 14.30 17.99
CA LEU A 326 -39.95 13.84 19.34
C LEU A 326 -40.98 14.27 20.38
N TYR A 327 -41.49 15.50 20.30
CA TYR A 327 -42.50 16.03 21.19
C TYR A 327 -43.88 15.38 20.91
N ASP A 328 -44.23 15.16 19.67
CA ASP A 328 -45.46 14.47 19.28
C ASP A 328 -45.45 12.99 19.72
N ASN A 329 -44.27 12.32 19.63
CA ASN A 329 -44.13 10.97 20.17
C ASN A 329 -44.20 10.93 21.72
N TYR A 330 -43.64 11.93 22.37
CA TYR A 330 -43.74 12.09 23.81
C TYR A 330 -45.21 12.27 24.22
N LEU A 331 -45.94 13.19 23.57
CA LEU A 331 -47.34 13.46 23.88
C LEU A 331 -48.22 12.22 23.65
N LYS A 332 -47.91 11.38 22.68
CA LYS A 332 -48.62 10.11 22.42
C LYS A 332 -48.40 9.07 23.51
N ASN A 333 -47.23 9.09 24.17
CA ASN A 333 -46.86 8.04 25.13
C ASN A 333 -46.85 8.50 26.59
N ALA A 334 -46.97 9.79 26.88
CA ALA A 334 -46.90 10.34 28.23
C ALA A 334 -48.31 10.44 28.86
N LYS A 335 -48.38 10.02 30.13
CA LYS A 335 -49.57 10.21 30.97
C LYS A 335 -49.71 11.60 31.59
N VAL A 336 -48.79 12.52 31.32
CA VAL A 336 -48.69 13.87 31.87
C VAL A 336 -48.39 14.86 30.76
N ASN A 337 -49.20 15.94 30.66
CA ASN A 337 -48.98 17.01 29.71
C ASN A 337 -47.86 17.96 30.24
N ILE A 338 -46.72 17.94 29.59
CA ILE A 338 -45.64 18.89 29.84
C ILE A 338 -45.63 19.91 28.70
N SER A 339 -45.41 21.21 29.03
CA SER A 339 -45.28 22.21 27.98
C SER A 339 -44.04 21.95 27.11
N ARG A 340 -44.10 22.39 25.84
CA ARG A 340 -42.96 22.20 24.92
C ARG A 340 -41.64 22.80 25.49
N ALA A 341 -41.75 23.95 26.14
CA ALA A 341 -40.61 24.63 26.79
C ALA A 341 -40.00 23.78 27.95
N ASP A 342 -40.86 23.14 28.76
CA ASP A 342 -40.40 22.29 29.86
C ASP A 342 -39.82 20.97 29.34
N PHE A 343 -40.37 20.44 28.25
CA PHE A 343 -39.84 19.28 27.57
C PHE A 343 -38.45 19.55 26.97
N GLU A 344 -38.29 20.68 26.31
CA GLU A 344 -37.00 21.15 25.76
C GLU A 344 -35.97 21.35 26.88
N ASN A 345 -36.36 21.90 28.02
CA ASN A 345 -35.49 22.09 29.19
C ASN A 345 -35.11 20.77 29.87
N GLN A 346 -36.01 19.82 30.00
CA GLN A 346 -35.77 18.49 30.63
C GLN A 346 -34.90 17.59 29.74
N ASN A 347 -34.97 17.75 28.43
CA ASN A 347 -34.20 16.99 27.46
C ASN A 347 -33.01 17.79 26.87
N SER A 348 -32.61 18.88 27.53
CA SER A 348 -31.55 19.75 27.07
C SER A 348 -30.23 19.00 26.81
N MET A 349 -29.88 17.99 27.62
CA MET A 349 -28.66 17.19 27.40
C MET A 349 -28.73 16.28 26.15
N GLU A 350 -29.88 15.73 25.82
CA GLU A 350 -30.09 15.02 24.53
C GLU A 350 -30.20 16.03 23.38
N PHE A 351 -30.80 17.16 23.63
CA PHE A 351 -30.90 18.28 22.74
C PHE A 351 -29.50 18.83 22.40
N ASP A 352 -28.65 19.08 23.40
CA ASP A 352 -27.30 19.58 23.21
C ASP A 352 -26.43 18.59 22.43
N LYS A 353 -26.58 17.30 22.65
CA LYS A 353 -25.88 16.26 21.87
C LYS A 353 -26.32 16.25 20.41
N VAL A 354 -27.60 16.37 20.13
CA VAL A 354 -28.15 16.45 18.76
C VAL A 354 -27.80 17.81 18.13
N TYR A 355 -27.86 18.88 18.91
CA TYR A 355 -27.48 20.23 18.51
C TYR A 355 -25.99 20.34 18.21
N GLU A 356 -25.14 19.71 19.00
CA GLU A 356 -23.69 19.60 18.79
C GLU A 356 -23.37 18.82 17.51
N ILE A 357 -24.20 17.82 17.14
CA ILE A 357 -24.05 17.04 15.91
C ILE A 357 -24.44 17.84 14.66
N THR A 358 -25.41 18.76 14.74
CA THR A 358 -25.97 19.47 13.57
C THR A 358 -25.59 20.92 13.44
N ASN A 359 -24.87 21.50 14.42
CA ASN A 359 -24.62 22.92 14.46
C ASN A 359 -23.28 23.27 13.77
N TYR A 360 -23.37 24.12 12.73
CA TYR A 360 -22.21 24.74 12.09
C TYR A 360 -21.74 26.00 12.84
N PHE A 361 -22.07 26.13 14.13
CA PHE A 361 -21.81 27.24 15.04
C PHE A 361 -22.56 28.53 14.67
N THR A 362 -22.50 28.98 13.42
CA THR A 362 -23.27 30.10 12.88
C THR A 362 -23.70 29.82 11.45
N LYS A 363 -24.68 30.58 10.95
CA LYS A 363 -25.18 30.48 9.58
C LYS A 363 -24.07 30.76 8.56
N GLU A 364 -23.19 31.71 8.88
CA GLU A 364 -22.10 32.17 8.02
C GLU A 364 -21.01 31.10 7.87
N LEU A 365 -20.86 30.20 8.86
CA LEU A 365 -19.91 29.07 8.80
C LEU A 365 -20.47 27.83 8.12
N GLU A 366 -21.78 27.77 7.86
CA GLU A 366 -22.41 26.60 7.28
C GLU A 366 -21.76 26.20 5.95
N GLU A 367 -21.57 27.16 5.05
CA GLU A 367 -20.97 26.89 3.72
C GLU A 367 -19.55 26.29 3.85
N CYS A 368 -18.74 26.81 4.77
CA CYS A 368 -17.39 26.33 5.02
C CYS A 368 -17.32 24.94 5.66
N LEU A 369 -18.24 24.63 6.58
CA LEU A 369 -18.21 23.40 7.40
C LEU A 369 -19.11 22.28 6.90
N LYS A 370 -20.09 22.56 6.04
CA LYS A 370 -21.02 21.59 5.50
C LYS A 370 -20.35 20.43 4.76
N PRO A 371 -19.33 20.63 3.92
CA PRO A 371 -18.65 19.52 3.24
C PRO A 371 -17.94 18.55 4.21
N THR A 372 -17.76 18.97 5.47
CA THR A 372 -17.12 18.15 6.52
C THR A 372 -18.06 17.87 7.70
N TYR A 373 -19.38 18.03 7.49
CA TYR A 373 -20.41 17.75 8.51
C TYR A 373 -20.17 18.47 9.84
N GLY A 374 -19.64 19.70 9.79
CA GLY A 374 -19.33 20.51 10.96
C GLY A 374 -18.02 20.17 11.68
N VAL A 375 -17.23 19.24 11.16
CA VAL A 375 -15.89 18.94 11.71
C VAL A 375 -14.85 19.82 11.03
N ILE A 376 -13.99 20.46 11.79
CA ILE A 376 -12.83 21.19 11.24
C ILE A 376 -11.79 20.14 10.83
N VAL A 377 -11.55 19.98 9.52
CA VAL A 377 -10.62 18.99 8.92
C VAL A 377 -9.44 19.68 8.25
N TYR A 378 -9.67 20.85 7.66
CA TYR A 378 -8.71 21.50 6.79
C TYR A 378 -8.15 22.80 7.36
N GLN A 379 -6.90 23.07 7.01
CA GLN A 379 -6.25 24.36 7.33
C GLN A 379 -6.99 25.54 6.73
N GLU A 380 -7.56 25.35 5.55
CA GLU A 380 -8.39 26.32 4.84
C GLU A 380 -9.66 26.68 5.64
N GLN A 381 -10.25 25.74 6.35
CA GLN A 381 -11.39 26.00 7.24
C GLN A 381 -10.99 26.89 8.43
N VAL A 382 -9.80 26.65 9.02
CA VAL A 382 -9.28 27.53 10.08
C VAL A 382 -9.11 28.97 9.56
N MET A 383 -8.60 29.12 8.32
CA MET A 383 -8.45 30.44 7.69
C MET A 383 -9.81 31.10 7.44
N LYS A 384 -10.78 30.38 6.89
CA LYS A 384 -12.15 30.88 6.66
C LYS A 384 -12.88 31.24 7.94
N ILE A 385 -12.80 30.42 8.98
CA ILE A 385 -13.37 30.70 10.30
C ILE A 385 -12.77 31.98 10.85
N SER A 386 -11.46 32.16 10.76
CA SER A 386 -10.79 33.39 11.23
C SER A 386 -11.20 34.63 10.43
N GLN A 387 -11.38 34.49 9.12
CA GLN A 387 -11.90 35.57 8.26
C GLN A 387 -13.33 35.96 8.63
N ILE A 388 -14.23 34.98 8.72
CA ILE A 388 -15.66 35.19 8.90
C ILE A 388 -15.94 35.71 10.33
N ILE A 389 -15.39 35.06 11.34
CA ILE A 389 -15.70 35.35 12.74
C ILE A 389 -14.92 36.58 13.25
N ALA A 390 -13.65 36.70 12.91
CA ALA A 390 -12.77 37.69 13.51
C ALA A 390 -12.25 38.76 12.53
N GLY A 391 -12.72 38.71 11.27
CA GLY A 391 -12.40 39.74 10.27
C GLY A 391 -10.95 39.74 9.79
N TYR A 392 -10.23 38.64 9.92
CA TYR A 392 -8.87 38.50 9.37
C TYR A 392 -8.88 38.62 7.84
N SER A 393 -7.82 39.19 7.27
CA SER A 393 -7.47 38.91 5.88
C SER A 393 -7.14 37.42 5.74
N LEU A 394 -7.31 36.82 4.55
CA LEU A 394 -6.89 35.43 4.33
C LEU A 394 -5.37 35.24 4.54
N GLY A 395 -4.57 36.26 4.21
CA GLY A 395 -3.14 36.31 4.52
C GLY A 395 -2.84 36.27 6.01
N GLY A 396 -3.48 37.14 6.78
CA GLY A 396 -3.37 37.14 8.25
C GLY A 396 -3.87 35.86 8.90
N ALA A 397 -4.91 35.23 8.34
CA ALA A 397 -5.43 33.95 8.80
C ALA A 397 -4.42 32.79 8.56
N ASP A 398 -3.63 32.81 7.47
CA ASP A 398 -2.53 31.84 7.28
C ASP A 398 -1.42 32.03 8.33
N LEU A 399 -1.10 33.27 8.70
CA LEU A 399 -0.14 33.55 9.77
C LEU A 399 -0.66 33.03 11.13
N LEU A 400 -1.95 33.29 11.47
CA LEU A 400 -2.58 32.72 12.66
C LEU A 400 -2.49 31.19 12.70
N ARG A 401 -2.89 30.53 11.63
CA ARG A 401 -2.82 29.06 11.49
C ARG A 401 -1.38 28.52 11.74
N ARG A 402 -0.37 29.22 11.21
CA ARG A 402 1.05 28.85 11.42
C ARG A 402 1.51 29.05 12.84
N ALA A 403 1.08 30.12 13.48
CA ALA A 403 1.36 30.40 14.89
C ALA A 403 0.79 29.28 15.77
N MET A 404 -0.46 28.88 15.52
CA MET A 404 -1.12 27.75 16.18
C MET A 404 -0.32 26.45 16.02
N GLY A 405 0.17 26.13 14.81
CA GLY A 405 0.98 24.93 14.55
C GLY A 405 2.35 24.94 15.24
N LYS A 406 2.93 26.12 15.56
CA LYS A 406 4.23 26.24 16.26
C LYS A 406 4.12 26.21 17.78
N LYS A 407 2.91 26.36 18.33
CA LYS A 407 2.58 26.30 19.77
C LYS A 407 3.47 27.16 20.69
N LYS A 408 3.88 28.33 20.25
CA LYS A 408 4.59 29.28 21.13
C LYS A 408 3.60 30.00 22.05
N PRO A 409 3.66 29.84 23.40
CA PRO A 409 2.62 30.33 24.29
C PRO A 409 2.36 31.81 24.19
N GLU A 410 3.43 32.62 24.07
CA GLU A 410 3.32 34.08 23.96
C GLU A 410 2.63 34.54 22.68
N GLU A 411 2.98 33.89 21.54
CA GLU A 411 2.37 34.16 20.26
C GLU A 411 0.89 33.76 20.26
N MET A 412 0.57 32.62 20.88
CA MET A 412 -0.80 32.10 20.98
C MET A 412 -1.68 33.03 21.83
N ALA A 413 -1.18 33.50 22.98
CA ALA A 413 -1.91 34.44 23.82
C ALA A 413 -2.23 35.75 23.08
N LYS A 414 -1.27 36.29 22.31
CA LYS A 414 -1.46 37.46 21.46
C LYS A 414 -2.52 37.24 20.38
N GLN A 415 -2.42 36.11 19.66
CA GLN A 415 -3.37 35.77 18.59
C GLN A 415 -4.78 35.55 19.13
N ARG A 416 -4.92 34.96 20.33
CA ARG A 416 -6.22 34.81 21.01
C ARG A 416 -6.88 36.15 21.27
N SER A 417 -6.16 37.13 21.80
CA SER A 417 -6.69 38.49 22.06
C SER A 417 -7.16 39.18 20.77
N VAL A 418 -6.33 39.09 19.70
CA VAL A 418 -6.68 39.66 18.39
C VAL A 418 -7.94 39.02 17.80
N PHE A 419 -8.06 37.69 17.92
CA PHE A 419 -9.23 36.95 17.44
C PHE A 419 -10.50 37.36 18.19
N LEU A 420 -10.46 37.43 19.53
CA LEU A 420 -11.60 37.82 20.35
C LEU A 420 -12.06 39.26 20.08
N GLU A 421 -11.11 40.21 20.00
CA GLU A 421 -11.41 41.62 19.65
C GLU A 421 -12.03 41.74 18.25
N GLY A 422 -11.49 40.94 17.29
CA GLY A 422 -12.03 40.90 15.94
C GLY A 422 -13.46 40.35 15.91
N ALA A 423 -13.73 39.27 16.64
CA ALA A 423 -15.06 38.66 16.72
C ALA A 423 -16.10 39.59 17.34
N GLN A 424 -15.73 40.34 18.39
CA GLN A 424 -16.60 41.39 18.98
C GLN A 424 -16.96 42.48 17.99
N LYS A 425 -15.98 42.92 17.18
CA LYS A 425 -16.22 43.94 16.12
C LYS A 425 -17.17 43.43 15.04
N GLN A 426 -17.16 42.11 14.77
CA GLN A 426 -18.07 41.46 13.83
C GLN A 426 -19.44 41.14 14.46
N GLY A 427 -19.65 41.38 15.77
CA GLY A 427 -20.92 41.19 16.46
C GLY A 427 -21.13 39.81 17.07
N TYR A 428 -20.08 38.99 17.14
CA TYR A 428 -20.14 37.65 17.78
C TYR A 428 -19.87 37.70 19.27
N SER A 429 -20.48 36.79 20.04
CA SER A 429 -20.25 36.68 21.48
C SER A 429 -18.86 36.19 21.82
N ASN A 430 -18.33 36.60 22.98
CA ASN A 430 -17.04 36.13 23.48
C ASN A 430 -17.03 34.62 23.70
N ASP A 431 -18.12 34.03 24.20
CA ASP A 431 -18.20 32.60 24.45
C ASP A 431 -18.06 31.76 23.16
N LEU A 432 -18.75 32.18 22.09
CA LEU A 432 -18.62 31.55 20.77
C LEU A 432 -17.18 31.71 20.23
N ALA A 433 -16.62 32.92 20.34
CA ALA A 433 -15.29 33.22 19.83
C ALA A 433 -14.21 32.41 20.58
N MET A 434 -14.31 32.33 21.92
CA MET A 434 -13.41 31.49 22.74
C MET A 434 -13.53 30.03 22.36
N HIS A 435 -14.75 29.50 22.26
CA HIS A 435 -14.98 28.11 21.89
C HIS A 435 -14.40 27.76 20.51
N LEU A 436 -14.62 28.61 19.52
CA LEU A 436 -14.04 28.42 18.17
C LEU A 436 -12.52 28.49 18.16
N PHE A 437 -11.94 29.45 18.94
CA PHE A 437 -10.48 29.54 19.02
C PHE A 437 -9.87 28.32 19.67
N ASP A 438 -10.45 27.80 20.76
CA ASP A 438 -9.99 26.57 21.44
C ASP A 438 -10.08 25.34 20.53
N LEU A 439 -11.17 25.21 19.77
CA LEU A 439 -11.29 24.17 18.75
C LEU A 439 -10.23 24.28 17.68
N MET A 440 -9.99 25.49 17.14
CA MET A 440 -8.96 25.70 16.12
C MET A 440 -7.55 25.44 16.67
N GLU A 441 -7.28 25.83 17.92
CA GLU A 441 -5.99 25.58 18.58
C GLU A 441 -5.74 24.08 18.77
N SER A 442 -6.73 23.34 19.26
CA SER A 442 -6.66 21.90 19.43
C SER A 442 -6.46 21.17 18.11
N PHE A 443 -7.05 21.71 17.05
CA PHE A 443 -7.01 21.16 15.70
C PHE A 443 -5.73 21.53 14.92
N ALA A 444 -5.06 22.63 15.27
CA ALA A 444 -3.94 23.16 14.49
C ALA A 444 -2.76 22.18 14.31
N GLU A 445 -2.60 21.20 15.20
CA GLU A 445 -1.63 20.11 15.06
C GLU A 445 -1.99 19.16 13.94
N TYR A 446 -3.28 18.97 13.69
CA TYR A 446 -3.80 17.91 12.84
C TYR A 446 -4.40 18.42 11.53
N GLY A 447 -4.47 19.76 11.36
CA GLY A 447 -5.01 20.40 10.16
C GLY A 447 -4.33 19.94 8.87
N PHE A 448 -5.12 19.51 7.89
CA PHE A 448 -4.60 19.08 6.61
C PHE A 448 -4.76 20.14 5.52
N ASN A 449 -3.86 20.16 4.56
CA ASN A 449 -4.00 21.01 3.37
C ASN A 449 -5.07 20.40 2.45
N LYS A 450 -6.21 21.08 2.30
CA LYS A 450 -7.32 20.63 1.46
C LYS A 450 -6.91 20.50 0.00
N SER A 451 -6.11 21.44 -0.50
CA SER A 451 -5.62 21.41 -1.88
C SER A 451 -4.80 20.14 -2.17
N HIS A 452 -3.97 19.69 -1.23
CA HIS A 452 -3.22 18.46 -1.36
C HIS A 452 -4.12 17.22 -1.39
N SER A 453 -5.06 17.10 -0.45
CA SER A 453 -5.97 15.95 -0.44
C SER A 453 -6.93 15.95 -1.63
N ALA A 454 -7.35 17.11 -2.12
CA ALA A 454 -8.20 17.22 -3.32
C ALA A 454 -7.48 16.74 -4.58
N GLY A 455 -6.24 17.18 -4.81
CA GLY A 455 -5.43 16.67 -5.94
C GLY A 455 -5.24 15.15 -5.88
N TYR A 456 -4.92 14.61 -4.70
CA TYR A 456 -4.75 13.16 -4.52
C TYR A 456 -6.07 12.37 -4.59
N ALA A 457 -7.18 12.98 -4.20
CA ALA A 457 -8.51 12.39 -4.33
C ALA A 457 -8.89 12.13 -5.80
N VAL A 458 -8.41 12.94 -6.74
CA VAL A 458 -8.59 12.68 -8.18
C VAL A 458 -7.96 11.35 -8.58
N ILE A 459 -6.69 11.11 -8.21
CA ILE A 459 -5.99 9.84 -8.51
C ILE A 459 -6.67 8.67 -7.80
N THR A 460 -7.10 8.88 -6.56
CA THR A 460 -7.86 7.89 -5.78
C THR A 460 -9.15 7.51 -6.50
N TYR A 461 -9.92 8.50 -6.94
CA TYR A 461 -11.17 8.27 -7.68
C TYR A 461 -10.91 7.58 -9.02
N GLN A 462 -9.93 8.04 -9.80
CA GLN A 462 -9.57 7.42 -11.09
C GLN A 462 -9.18 5.95 -10.92
N THR A 463 -8.36 5.61 -9.93
CA THR A 463 -7.98 4.22 -9.66
C THR A 463 -9.15 3.38 -9.16
N ALA A 464 -10.05 3.96 -8.37
CA ALA A 464 -11.28 3.30 -7.93
C ALA A 464 -12.25 3.07 -9.10
N PHE A 465 -12.42 4.06 -9.98
CA PHE A 465 -13.23 3.97 -11.20
C PHE A 465 -12.71 2.87 -12.12
N LEU A 466 -11.40 2.85 -12.40
CA LEU A 466 -10.79 1.82 -13.23
C LEU A 466 -11.01 0.42 -12.63
N LYS A 467 -10.84 0.27 -11.33
CA LYS A 467 -11.11 -1.01 -10.66
C LYS A 467 -12.59 -1.40 -10.70
N ALA A 468 -13.51 -0.44 -10.61
CA ALA A 468 -14.93 -0.70 -10.63
C ALA A 468 -15.45 -1.12 -12.02
N HIS A 469 -14.96 -0.48 -13.09
CA HIS A 469 -15.44 -0.68 -14.44
C HIS A 469 -14.58 -1.62 -15.29
N TYR A 470 -13.26 -1.63 -15.09
CA TYR A 470 -12.27 -2.40 -15.85
C TYR A 470 -11.33 -3.16 -14.90
N PRO A 471 -11.89 -4.03 -14.04
CA PRO A 471 -11.13 -4.64 -12.95
C PRO A 471 -9.97 -5.52 -13.44
N ALA A 472 -10.10 -6.21 -14.58
CA ALA A 472 -9.04 -7.07 -15.11
C ALA A 472 -7.86 -6.25 -15.64
N GLU A 473 -8.12 -5.21 -16.44
CA GLU A 473 -7.10 -4.32 -16.99
C GLU A 473 -6.38 -3.55 -15.88
N PHE A 474 -7.14 -3.04 -14.90
CA PHE A 474 -6.58 -2.34 -13.76
C PHE A 474 -5.68 -3.25 -12.90
N MET A 475 -6.14 -4.47 -12.62
CA MET A 475 -5.34 -5.43 -11.83
C MET A 475 -4.13 -5.93 -12.62
N ALA A 476 -4.22 -6.12 -13.94
CA ALA A 476 -3.07 -6.48 -14.78
C ALA A 476 -1.99 -5.38 -14.75
N ALA A 477 -2.37 -4.12 -14.90
CA ALA A 477 -1.45 -2.98 -14.80
C ALA A 477 -0.84 -2.84 -13.38
N THR A 478 -1.63 -3.13 -12.34
CA THR A 478 -1.16 -3.09 -10.95
C THR A 478 -0.17 -4.22 -10.67
N LEU A 479 -0.46 -5.45 -11.11
CA LEU A 479 0.44 -6.59 -11.01
C LEU A 479 1.77 -6.31 -11.72
N GLN A 480 1.73 -5.71 -12.91
CA GLN A 480 2.94 -5.31 -13.64
C GLN A 480 3.79 -4.32 -12.84
N SER A 481 3.15 -3.35 -12.22
CA SER A 481 3.85 -2.29 -11.47
C SER A 481 4.43 -2.76 -10.13
N GLU A 482 3.89 -3.84 -9.55
CA GLU A 482 4.29 -4.39 -8.24
C GLU A 482 5.01 -5.76 -8.35
N ASN A 483 5.40 -6.17 -9.56
CA ASN A 483 5.96 -7.50 -9.84
C ASN A 483 7.29 -7.81 -9.11
N GLU A 484 8.00 -6.82 -8.65
CA GLU A 484 9.25 -6.99 -7.89
C GLU A 484 9.00 -7.37 -6.42
N ASP A 485 7.86 -6.97 -5.86
CA ASP A 485 7.47 -7.25 -4.46
C ASP A 485 6.58 -8.49 -4.39
N THR A 486 7.14 -9.64 -4.02
CA THR A 486 6.41 -10.91 -3.94
C THR A 486 5.25 -10.89 -2.94
N ASN A 487 5.36 -10.14 -1.83
CA ASN A 487 4.27 -10.05 -0.86
C ASN A 487 3.08 -9.26 -1.42
N LYS A 488 3.36 -8.17 -2.13
CA LYS A 488 2.30 -7.40 -2.81
C LYS A 488 1.69 -8.19 -3.96
N LEU A 489 2.51 -8.89 -4.74
CA LEU A 489 2.05 -9.74 -5.83
C LEU A 489 1.04 -10.78 -5.31
N GLU A 490 1.35 -11.45 -4.21
CA GLU A 490 0.45 -12.41 -3.56
C GLU A 490 -0.88 -11.78 -3.15
N ILE A 491 -0.85 -10.60 -2.51
CA ILE A 491 -2.06 -9.85 -2.09
C ILE A 491 -2.92 -9.50 -3.31
N LEU A 492 -2.31 -9.05 -4.40
CA LEU A 492 -3.00 -8.66 -5.62
C LEU A 492 -3.62 -9.86 -6.35
N ILE A 493 -2.90 -10.98 -6.46
CA ILE A 493 -3.44 -12.21 -7.08
C ILE A 493 -4.61 -12.75 -6.26
N LYS A 494 -4.51 -12.78 -4.94
CA LYS A 494 -5.62 -13.15 -4.06
C LYS A 494 -6.83 -12.22 -4.24
N ASP A 495 -6.60 -10.92 -4.41
CA ASP A 495 -7.67 -9.96 -4.68
C ASP A 495 -8.32 -10.20 -6.06
N CYS A 496 -7.54 -10.57 -7.09
CA CYS A 496 -8.08 -11.00 -8.38
C CYS A 496 -9.06 -12.16 -8.21
N TYR A 497 -8.67 -13.22 -7.50
CA TYR A 497 -9.53 -14.39 -7.29
C TYR A 497 -10.79 -14.06 -6.48
N ARG A 498 -10.70 -13.18 -5.46
CA ARG A 498 -11.87 -12.72 -4.69
C ARG A 498 -12.88 -11.95 -5.56
N ASN A 499 -12.37 -11.27 -6.58
CA ASN A 499 -13.18 -10.54 -7.55
C ASN A 499 -13.54 -11.37 -8.80
N ASN A 500 -13.35 -12.71 -8.76
CA ASN A 500 -13.61 -13.64 -9.86
C ASN A 500 -12.79 -13.34 -11.13
N ILE A 501 -11.62 -12.74 -11.00
CA ILE A 501 -10.68 -12.50 -12.09
C ILE A 501 -9.65 -13.64 -12.06
N MET A 502 -9.62 -14.44 -13.12
CA MET A 502 -8.64 -15.51 -13.24
C MET A 502 -7.30 -14.96 -13.72
N VAL A 503 -6.22 -15.40 -13.07
CA VAL A 503 -4.84 -15.14 -13.52
C VAL A 503 -4.32 -16.42 -14.19
N ILE A 504 -4.05 -16.33 -15.49
CA ILE A 504 -3.50 -17.43 -16.30
C ILE A 504 -2.00 -17.49 -16.08
N PRO A 505 -1.44 -18.67 -15.81
CA PRO A 505 -0.01 -18.88 -15.66
C PRO A 505 0.80 -18.40 -16.87
N PRO A 506 2.11 -18.13 -16.71
CA PRO A 506 2.96 -17.75 -17.82
C PRO A 506 3.00 -18.85 -18.87
N SER A 507 2.97 -18.48 -20.15
CA SER A 507 3.03 -19.40 -21.28
C SER A 507 3.90 -18.81 -22.38
N ILE A 508 4.80 -19.62 -22.92
CA ILE A 508 5.71 -19.17 -23.97
C ILE A 508 4.97 -18.67 -25.23
N ASN A 509 3.76 -19.17 -25.47
CA ASN A 509 2.95 -18.83 -26.64
C ASN A 509 1.85 -17.79 -26.37
N LEU A 510 1.42 -17.61 -25.11
CA LEU A 510 0.33 -16.70 -24.76
C LEU A 510 0.83 -15.42 -24.10
N SER A 511 1.86 -15.51 -23.28
CA SER A 511 2.37 -14.36 -22.53
C SER A 511 2.97 -13.32 -23.46
N LYS A 512 2.68 -12.07 -23.17
CA LYS A 512 3.37 -10.89 -23.73
C LYS A 512 4.55 -10.51 -22.83
N GLU A 513 5.26 -9.48 -23.20
CA GLU A 513 6.31 -8.87 -22.36
C GLU A 513 5.75 -8.52 -20.97
N PHE A 514 4.62 -7.80 -20.96
CA PHE A 514 3.92 -7.34 -19.75
C PHE A 514 2.63 -8.15 -19.50
N PHE A 515 2.08 -8.03 -18.29
CA PHE A 515 0.75 -8.56 -18.00
C PHE A 515 -0.27 -8.01 -19.00
N SER A 516 -1.19 -8.85 -19.43
CA SER A 516 -2.21 -8.49 -20.42
C SER A 516 -3.54 -9.15 -20.09
N VAL A 517 -4.62 -8.68 -20.69
CA VAL A 517 -5.96 -9.25 -20.49
C VAL A 517 -6.45 -9.81 -21.82
N ASN A 518 -7.01 -11.02 -21.78
CA ASN A 518 -7.59 -11.64 -22.96
C ASN A 518 -9.07 -11.23 -23.15
N THR A 519 -9.67 -11.66 -24.27
CA THR A 519 -11.08 -11.37 -24.61
C THR A 519 -12.10 -11.95 -23.62
N LYS A 520 -11.69 -12.85 -22.73
CA LYS A 520 -12.54 -13.42 -21.67
C LYS A 520 -12.42 -12.66 -20.35
N GLY A 521 -11.67 -11.56 -20.29
CA GLY A 521 -11.41 -10.82 -19.07
C GLY A 521 -10.46 -11.52 -18.09
N GLN A 522 -9.64 -12.46 -18.56
CA GLN A 522 -8.65 -13.16 -17.74
C GLN A 522 -7.28 -12.47 -17.90
N ILE A 523 -6.54 -12.35 -16.82
CA ILE A 523 -5.19 -11.78 -16.82
C ILE A 523 -4.20 -12.86 -17.25
N ILE A 524 -3.38 -12.58 -18.26
CA ILE A 524 -2.26 -13.43 -18.67
C ILE A 524 -1.00 -12.92 -18.00
N TYR A 525 -0.28 -13.81 -17.33
CA TYR A 525 0.97 -13.46 -16.63
C TYR A 525 2.05 -13.02 -17.63
N GLY A 526 2.64 -11.83 -17.43
CA GLY A 526 3.68 -11.28 -18.30
C GLY A 526 5.05 -11.91 -18.05
N LEU A 527 5.87 -12.06 -19.10
CA LEU A 527 7.20 -12.66 -18.95
C LEU A 527 8.16 -11.81 -18.10
N THR A 528 8.00 -10.49 -18.09
CA THR A 528 8.78 -9.58 -17.20
C THR A 528 8.46 -9.75 -15.71
N GLY A 529 7.35 -10.41 -15.37
CA GLY A 529 7.01 -10.76 -14.00
C GLY A 529 7.81 -11.96 -13.46
N LEU A 530 8.47 -12.72 -14.33
CA LEU A 530 9.27 -13.85 -13.91
C LEU A 530 10.58 -13.41 -13.26
N LYS A 531 10.99 -14.11 -12.20
CA LYS A 531 12.27 -13.86 -11.53
C LYS A 531 13.43 -14.47 -12.31
N LYS A 532 14.62 -13.86 -12.16
CA LYS A 532 15.88 -14.34 -12.77
C LYS A 532 15.91 -14.37 -14.31
N ILE A 533 15.00 -13.64 -14.98
CA ILE A 533 14.98 -13.49 -16.44
C ILE A 533 15.44 -12.09 -16.83
N SER A 534 16.20 -11.95 -17.93
CA SER A 534 16.64 -10.65 -18.44
C SER A 534 15.66 -10.11 -19.48
N ASN A 535 15.50 -8.78 -19.52
CA ASN A 535 14.64 -8.11 -20.50
C ASN A 535 15.08 -8.38 -21.95
N GLU A 536 16.39 -8.46 -22.21
CA GLU A 536 16.93 -8.79 -23.53
C GLU A 536 16.54 -10.21 -23.96
N GLY A 537 16.60 -11.16 -23.02
CA GLY A 537 16.19 -12.53 -23.28
C GLY A 537 14.70 -12.64 -23.61
N ILE A 538 13.85 -11.89 -22.89
CA ILE A 538 12.41 -11.84 -23.16
C ILE A 538 12.13 -11.26 -24.55
N LYS A 539 12.74 -10.12 -24.90
CA LYS A 539 12.56 -9.47 -26.19
C LYS A 539 12.94 -10.37 -27.35
N ALA A 540 14.10 -11.01 -27.27
CA ALA A 540 14.56 -11.92 -28.32
C ALA A 540 13.59 -13.09 -28.53
N ILE A 541 13.03 -13.67 -27.46
CA ILE A 541 12.05 -14.75 -27.52
C ILE A 541 10.73 -14.29 -28.16
N LEU A 542 10.27 -13.10 -27.80
CA LEU A 542 9.02 -12.55 -28.33
C LEU A 542 9.15 -12.15 -29.80
N GLU A 543 10.26 -11.50 -30.18
CA GLU A 543 10.56 -11.15 -31.58
C GLU A 543 10.62 -12.40 -32.46
N GLU A 544 11.30 -13.45 -32.00
CA GLU A 544 11.39 -14.73 -32.74
C GLU A 544 10.00 -15.38 -32.90
N ARG A 545 9.17 -15.37 -31.84
CA ARG A 545 7.80 -15.87 -31.89
C ARG A 545 6.92 -15.08 -32.87
N ASP A 546 7.05 -13.75 -32.86
CA ASP A 546 6.23 -12.87 -33.68
C ASP A 546 6.62 -12.96 -35.17
N LEU A 547 7.90 -13.22 -35.47
CA LEU A 547 8.40 -13.42 -36.84
C LEU A 547 8.05 -14.82 -37.41
N ASN A 548 8.26 -15.87 -36.65
CA ASN A 548 8.23 -17.25 -37.13
C ASN A 548 7.05 -18.07 -36.57
N GLY A 549 6.11 -17.40 -35.88
CA GLY A 549 4.90 -18.03 -35.32
C GLY A 549 5.12 -18.75 -34.00
N LYS A 550 4.05 -19.33 -33.48
CA LYS A 550 4.04 -20.02 -32.17
C LYS A 550 5.02 -21.19 -32.13
N TYR A 551 5.61 -21.43 -30.97
CA TYR A 551 6.42 -22.60 -30.73
C TYR A 551 5.52 -23.83 -30.66
N ILE A 552 5.92 -24.89 -31.34
CA ILE A 552 5.15 -26.18 -31.45
C ILE A 552 5.62 -27.23 -30.43
N SER A 553 6.87 -27.14 -29.98
CA SER A 553 7.46 -28.04 -28.97
C SER A 553 8.60 -27.34 -28.21
N PHE A 554 9.06 -27.95 -27.11
CA PHE A 554 10.24 -27.47 -26.39
C PHE A 554 11.51 -27.52 -27.26
N ASN A 555 11.66 -28.55 -28.12
CA ASN A 555 12.77 -28.64 -29.06
C ASN A 555 12.72 -27.54 -30.12
N ASP A 556 11.54 -27.23 -30.68
CA ASP A 556 11.35 -26.13 -31.61
C ASP A 556 11.77 -24.77 -30.97
N PHE A 557 11.35 -24.54 -29.71
CA PHE A 557 11.80 -23.39 -28.96
C PHE A 557 13.32 -23.32 -28.80
N LEU A 558 13.95 -24.46 -28.45
CA LEU A 558 15.40 -24.50 -28.28
C LEU A 558 16.14 -24.24 -29.58
N GLN A 559 15.70 -24.85 -30.69
CA GLN A 559 16.32 -24.66 -32.02
C GLN A 559 16.27 -23.19 -32.44
N ARG A 560 15.14 -22.56 -32.31
CA ARG A 560 14.91 -21.15 -32.73
C ARG A 560 15.60 -20.16 -31.83
N ASN A 561 15.79 -20.45 -30.53
CA ASN A 561 16.36 -19.50 -29.54
C ASN A 561 17.74 -19.93 -29.01
N PHE A 562 18.38 -20.91 -29.60
CA PHE A 562 19.57 -21.57 -29.02
C PHE A 562 20.68 -20.59 -28.64
N PHE A 563 20.94 -19.59 -29.46
CA PHE A 563 22.01 -18.61 -29.23
C PHE A 563 21.58 -17.44 -28.32
N SER A 564 20.33 -17.07 -28.31
CA SER A 564 19.80 -15.91 -27.55
C SER A 564 19.54 -16.22 -26.08
N ILE A 565 19.24 -17.48 -25.70
CA ILE A 565 18.94 -17.87 -24.33
C ILE A 565 20.19 -18.23 -23.52
N ASN A 566 20.24 -17.83 -22.26
CA ASN A 566 21.24 -18.29 -21.28
C ASN A 566 20.62 -19.27 -20.28
N LYS A 567 21.46 -19.84 -19.38
CA LYS A 567 21.02 -20.81 -18.37
C LYS A 567 19.90 -20.26 -17.49
N GLY A 568 20.05 -19.02 -16.99
CA GLY A 568 19.07 -18.41 -16.08
C GLY A 568 17.70 -18.16 -16.75
N VAL A 569 17.70 -17.71 -18.00
CA VAL A 569 16.47 -17.54 -18.78
C VAL A 569 15.75 -18.87 -18.96
N LEU A 570 16.50 -19.92 -19.38
CA LEU A 570 15.90 -21.24 -19.61
C LEU A 570 15.36 -21.85 -18.31
N GLU A 571 16.12 -21.76 -17.23
CA GLU A 571 15.70 -22.17 -15.88
C GLU A 571 14.42 -21.47 -15.44
N SER A 572 14.35 -20.14 -15.59
CA SER A 572 13.18 -19.34 -15.24
C SER A 572 11.94 -19.76 -16.03
N LEU A 573 12.06 -19.93 -17.35
CA LEU A 573 10.94 -20.35 -18.21
C LEU A 573 10.43 -21.74 -17.89
N ILE A 574 11.33 -22.70 -17.66
CA ILE A 574 10.95 -24.09 -17.33
C ILE A 574 10.24 -24.14 -15.97
N LEU A 575 10.88 -23.59 -14.93
CA LEU A 575 10.39 -23.74 -13.56
C LEU A 575 9.14 -22.89 -13.28
N SER A 576 8.90 -21.84 -14.06
CA SER A 576 7.65 -21.09 -14.03
C SER A 576 6.50 -21.72 -14.82
N GLY A 577 6.76 -22.81 -15.57
CA GLY A 577 5.73 -23.54 -16.34
C GLY A 577 5.40 -22.93 -17.70
N CYS A 578 6.26 -22.08 -18.26
CA CYS A 578 6.01 -21.47 -19.58
C CYS A 578 5.80 -22.50 -20.70
N PHE A 579 6.31 -23.70 -20.55
CA PHE A 579 6.23 -24.79 -21.53
C PHE A 579 5.11 -25.80 -21.27
N ASP A 580 4.40 -25.71 -20.14
CA ASP A 580 3.37 -26.72 -19.78
C ASP A 580 2.26 -26.86 -20.82
N SER A 581 1.98 -25.77 -21.57
CA SER A 581 0.99 -25.78 -22.65
C SER A 581 1.48 -26.41 -23.95
N LEU A 582 2.79 -26.65 -24.11
CA LEU A 582 3.36 -27.32 -25.31
C LEU A 582 3.32 -28.83 -25.18
N ASP A 583 3.56 -29.36 -23.98
CA ASP A 583 3.55 -30.76 -23.69
C ASP A 583 3.09 -31.04 -22.26
N SER A 584 1.80 -31.32 -22.12
CA SER A 584 1.17 -31.57 -20.82
C SER A 584 1.60 -32.87 -20.14
N ASN A 585 2.31 -33.73 -20.84
CA ASN A 585 2.72 -35.04 -20.33
C ASN A 585 4.14 -35.01 -19.73
N ILE A 586 4.91 -33.93 -19.97
CA ILE A 586 6.29 -33.84 -19.49
C ILE A 586 6.36 -32.98 -18.23
N ASN A 587 6.90 -33.56 -17.18
CA ASN A 587 7.14 -32.88 -15.92
C ASN A 587 8.29 -31.84 -16.04
N ARG A 588 8.14 -30.67 -15.47
CA ARG A 588 9.15 -29.55 -15.50
C ARG A 588 10.52 -30.00 -15.00
N GLY A 589 10.59 -30.95 -14.07
CA GLY A 589 11.85 -31.54 -13.57
C GLY A 589 12.68 -32.22 -14.66
N ILE A 590 12.03 -32.87 -15.61
CA ILE A 590 12.69 -33.48 -16.78
C ILE A 590 13.34 -32.43 -17.66
N TYR A 591 12.61 -31.37 -18.02
CA TYR A 591 13.19 -30.25 -18.78
C TYR A 591 14.30 -29.53 -18.01
N TYR A 592 14.16 -29.38 -16.71
CA TYR A 592 15.18 -28.77 -15.86
C TYR A 592 16.49 -29.59 -15.85
N ASN A 593 16.39 -30.89 -15.77
CA ASN A 593 17.54 -31.82 -15.85
C ASN A 593 18.31 -31.71 -17.19
N SER A 594 17.63 -31.41 -18.29
CA SER A 594 18.28 -31.25 -19.62
C SER A 594 19.09 -29.99 -19.81
N ILE A 595 18.98 -29.00 -18.89
CA ILE A 595 19.64 -27.68 -19.02
C ILE A 595 21.16 -27.81 -19.12
N GLU A 596 21.79 -28.67 -18.34
CA GLU A 596 23.25 -28.86 -18.40
C GLU A 596 23.71 -29.41 -19.75
N GLU A 597 23.01 -30.37 -20.32
CA GLU A 597 23.33 -30.90 -21.65
C GLU A 597 23.22 -29.80 -22.71
N ILE A 598 22.11 -29.03 -22.68
CA ILE A 598 21.88 -27.91 -23.59
C ILE A 598 23.02 -26.86 -23.48
N MET A 599 23.41 -26.47 -22.28
CA MET A 599 24.45 -25.49 -22.06
C MET A 599 25.84 -26.00 -22.46
N ASN A 600 26.14 -27.26 -22.22
CA ASN A 600 27.40 -27.89 -22.62
C ASN A 600 27.51 -27.97 -24.15
N LYS A 601 26.44 -28.30 -24.86
CA LYS A 601 26.40 -28.29 -26.32
C LYS A 601 26.59 -26.89 -26.89
N LYS A 602 25.89 -25.88 -26.30
CA LYS A 602 26.06 -24.46 -26.64
C LYS A 602 27.52 -24.02 -26.49
N LYS A 603 28.17 -24.40 -25.39
CA LYS A 603 29.58 -24.10 -25.14
C LYS A 603 30.51 -24.72 -26.20
N LYS A 604 30.27 -25.98 -26.57
CA LYS A 604 31.06 -26.68 -27.62
C LYS A 604 30.88 -26.02 -29.00
N LEU A 605 29.67 -25.59 -29.36
CA LEU A 605 29.40 -24.89 -30.61
C LEU A 605 30.05 -23.50 -30.66
N ASN A 606 30.00 -22.75 -29.56
CA ASN A 606 30.65 -21.44 -29.47
C ASN A 606 32.19 -21.50 -29.56
N THR A 607 32.82 -22.54 -29.01
CA THR A 607 34.27 -22.73 -29.10
C THR A 607 34.76 -23.16 -30.50
N LYS A 608 33.95 -23.94 -31.23
CA LYS A 608 34.25 -24.30 -32.64
C LYS A 608 34.05 -23.12 -33.60
N SER A 609 33.25 -22.14 -33.26
CA SER A 609 32.86 -21.07 -34.19
C SER A 609 33.88 -19.94 -34.36
N LYS A 610 34.96 -19.93 -33.60
CA LYS A 610 36.11 -19.03 -33.90
C LYS A 610 36.82 -19.35 -35.23
N LYS A 611 36.43 -20.46 -35.88
CA LYS A 611 37.04 -20.95 -37.15
C LYS A 611 36.06 -21.43 -38.22
N ALA A 612 34.74 -21.35 -38.07
CA ALA A 612 33.78 -21.86 -39.06
C ALA A 612 32.61 -20.89 -39.30
N GLU A 613 32.18 -20.80 -40.57
CA GLU A 613 31.13 -19.91 -41.06
C GLU A 613 29.74 -20.14 -40.40
N LEU A 614 28.91 -19.09 -40.42
CA LEU A 614 27.56 -19.00 -39.79
C LEU A 614 26.65 -20.18 -40.23
N PHE A 615 26.74 -20.64 -41.49
CA PHE A 615 25.95 -21.72 -42.04
C PHE A 615 26.13 -23.10 -41.37
N LEU A 616 27.34 -23.41 -40.87
CA LEU A 616 27.60 -24.65 -40.15
C LEU A 616 27.02 -24.71 -38.76
N LYS A 617 26.63 -23.54 -38.23
CA LYS A 617 25.98 -23.44 -36.91
C LYS A 617 24.48 -23.73 -37.01
N GLU A 618 23.80 -23.23 -38.03
CA GLU A 618 22.37 -23.42 -38.21
C GLU A 618 22.04 -24.90 -38.48
N ASP A 619 22.86 -25.59 -39.29
CA ASP A 619 22.66 -27.02 -39.57
C ASP A 619 22.92 -27.91 -38.35
N ALA A 620 23.91 -27.56 -37.49
CA ALA A 620 24.19 -28.32 -36.25
C ALA A 620 23.09 -28.14 -35.19
N ILE A 621 22.21 -27.16 -35.33
CA ILE A 621 21.10 -26.90 -34.41
C ILE A 621 19.82 -27.57 -34.93
N LYS A 622 19.61 -27.62 -36.24
CA LYS A 622 18.42 -28.28 -36.86
C LYS A 622 18.22 -29.71 -36.38
N ASP A 623 19.33 -30.43 -36.19
CA ASP A 623 19.32 -31.84 -35.73
C ASP A 623 19.47 -31.97 -34.22
N PHE A 624 19.42 -30.85 -33.46
CA PHE A 624 19.53 -30.94 -32.02
C PHE A 624 18.28 -31.54 -31.39
N GLN A 625 18.45 -32.66 -30.70
CA GLN A 625 17.47 -33.28 -29.81
C GLN A 625 18.12 -33.51 -28.45
N ILE A 626 17.31 -33.38 -27.39
CA ILE A 626 17.74 -33.72 -26.02
C ILE A 626 17.88 -35.25 -25.96
N SER A 627 18.93 -35.75 -25.29
CA SER A 627 19.14 -37.18 -25.14
C SER A 627 18.00 -37.85 -24.34
N GLU A 628 17.67 -39.08 -24.73
CA GLU A 628 16.63 -39.89 -24.06
C GLU A 628 16.90 -40.08 -22.56
N GLU A 629 18.18 -40.11 -22.17
CA GLU A 629 18.60 -40.19 -20.76
C GLU A 629 18.11 -39.06 -19.87
N CYS A 630 17.79 -37.89 -20.43
CA CYS A 630 17.22 -36.77 -19.71
C CYS A 630 15.73 -36.96 -19.39
N PHE A 631 15.04 -37.85 -20.06
CA PHE A 631 13.59 -38.10 -19.89
C PHE A 631 13.26 -39.19 -18.87
N ASP A 632 14.21 -39.59 -18.02
CA ASP A 632 13.99 -40.55 -16.94
C ASP A 632 13.03 -40.02 -15.85
N ASP A 633 12.07 -40.85 -15.46
CA ASP A 633 11.06 -40.50 -14.44
C ASP A 633 11.65 -40.13 -13.07
N LYS A 634 12.89 -40.57 -12.78
CA LYS A 634 13.62 -40.17 -11.55
C LYS A 634 13.86 -38.67 -11.44
N PHE A 635 13.78 -37.92 -12.55
CA PHE A 635 13.93 -36.47 -12.56
C PHE A 635 12.62 -35.73 -12.45
N LYS A 636 11.49 -36.42 -12.34
CA LYS A 636 10.19 -35.79 -12.10
C LYS A 636 10.18 -35.05 -10.76
N MET A 637 9.78 -33.80 -10.76
CA MET A 637 9.50 -33.05 -9.55
C MET A 637 8.14 -33.44 -9.01
N THR A 638 8.03 -33.54 -7.70
CA THR A 638 6.76 -33.73 -7.02
C THR A 638 5.90 -32.46 -7.11
N GLU A 639 4.59 -32.57 -6.90
CA GLU A 639 3.67 -31.43 -6.86
C GLU A 639 4.12 -30.36 -5.85
N LEU A 640 4.66 -30.80 -4.70
CA LEU A 640 5.18 -29.90 -3.68
C LEU A 640 6.43 -29.13 -4.15
N GLU A 641 7.34 -29.81 -4.84
CA GLU A 641 8.53 -29.17 -5.42
C GLU A 641 8.14 -28.19 -6.52
N LEU A 642 7.17 -28.54 -7.37
CA LEU A 642 6.65 -27.66 -8.41
C LEU A 642 6.00 -26.41 -7.81
N ALA A 643 5.20 -26.53 -6.76
CA ALA A 643 4.61 -25.42 -6.04
C ALA A 643 5.68 -24.49 -5.43
N LYS A 644 6.74 -25.07 -4.82
CA LYS A 644 7.87 -24.28 -4.31
C LYS A 644 8.61 -23.52 -5.43
N LYS A 645 8.77 -24.15 -6.59
CA LYS A 645 9.41 -23.53 -7.76
C LYS A 645 8.55 -22.40 -8.35
N GLU A 646 7.24 -22.58 -8.44
CA GLU A 646 6.34 -21.50 -8.83
C GLU A 646 6.48 -20.29 -7.89
N ARG A 647 6.50 -20.52 -6.58
CA ARG A 647 6.70 -19.42 -5.60
C ARG A 647 8.05 -18.72 -5.79
N GLU A 648 9.13 -19.48 -6.09
CA GLU A 648 10.46 -18.92 -6.33
C GLU A 648 10.54 -18.08 -7.61
N PHE A 649 9.92 -18.51 -8.71
CA PHE A 649 10.09 -17.90 -10.03
C PHE A 649 8.93 -17.01 -10.48
N ILE A 650 7.71 -17.28 -10.00
CA ILE A 650 6.51 -16.47 -10.26
C ILE A 650 6.21 -15.52 -9.09
N GLY A 651 6.57 -15.90 -7.86
CA GLY A 651 6.21 -15.22 -6.63
C GLY A 651 4.89 -15.71 -6.04
N TYR A 652 4.18 -16.62 -6.70
CA TYR A 652 2.91 -17.20 -6.25
C TYR A 652 2.68 -18.58 -6.86
N GLU A 653 1.87 -19.41 -6.22
CA GLU A 653 1.47 -20.74 -6.70
C GLU A 653 0.25 -20.62 -7.60
N LEU A 654 0.44 -20.60 -8.92
CA LEU A 654 -0.66 -20.40 -9.88
C LEU A 654 -1.29 -21.72 -10.36
N VAL A 655 -0.50 -22.78 -10.51
CA VAL A 655 -0.93 -24.08 -11.03
C VAL A 655 -0.84 -25.14 -9.95
N HIS A 656 0.31 -25.23 -9.31
CA HIS A 656 0.59 -26.24 -8.30
C HIS A 656 0.40 -25.66 -6.90
N SER A 657 -0.32 -26.35 -6.04
CA SER A 657 -0.58 -25.94 -4.67
C SER A 657 0.12 -26.87 -3.69
N ALA A 658 1.01 -26.31 -2.87
CA ALA A 658 1.61 -27.07 -1.77
C ALA A 658 0.56 -27.69 -0.85
N TYR A 659 -0.52 -26.96 -0.62
CA TYR A 659 -1.67 -27.43 0.15
C TYR A 659 -2.37 -28.63 -0.51
N GLU A 660 -2.71 -28.53 -1.81
CA GLU A 660 -3.39 -29.62 -2.52
C GLU A 660 -2.50 -30.87 -2.68
N ALA A 661 -1.21 -30.66 -2.93
CA ALA A 661 -0.22 -31.72 -2.99
C ALA A 661 -0.17 -32.50 -1.68
N LEU A 662 -0.19 -31.80 -0.56
CA LEU A 662 -0.19 -32.41 0.76
C LEU A 662 -1.54 -33.03 1.13
N CYS A 663 -2.66 -32.44 0.73
CA CYS A 663 -3.97 -33.07 0.88
C CYS A 663 -4.08 -34.40 0.12
N LYS A 664 -3.44 -34.55 -1.07
CA LYS A 664 -3.36 -35.81 -1.80
C LYS A 664 -2.49 -36.83 -1.04
N SER A 665 -1.32 -36.43 -0.57
CA SER A 665 -0.45 -37.29 0.24
C SER A 665 -1.15 -37.82 1.47
N ILE A 666 -1.97 -37.04 2.13
CA ILE A 666 -2.77 -37.48 3.28
C ILE A 666 -3.80 -38.50 2.88
N ASN A 667 -4.52 -38.31 1.80
CA ASN A 667 -5.49 -39.29 1.32
C ASN A 667 -4.83 -40.66 1.03
N ASP A 668 -3.57 -40.68 0.62
CA ASP A 668 -2.80 -41.88 0.40
C ASP A 668 -2.28 -42.46 1.72
N ILE A 669 -1.82 -41.69 2.68
CA ILE A 669 -1.51 -42.10 4.07
C ILE A 669 -2.77 -42.60 4.77
N TYR A 670 -3.93 -41.99 4.52
CA TYR A 670 -5.25 -42.40 4.97
C TYR A 670 -5.62 -43.82 4.59
N LYS A 671 -5.33 -44.21 3.37
CA LYS A 671 -5.60 -45.58 2.90
C LYS A 671 -4.76 -46.60 3.66
N ASN A 672 -3.62 -46.19 4.20
CA ASN A 672 -2.62 -47.08 4.77
C ASN A 672 -2.59 -47.15 6.29
N ASN A 673 -3.24 -46.20 7.05
CA ASN A 673 -3.20 -46.13 8.52
C ASN A 673 -4.59 -46.01 9.15
N LYS A 674 -5.19 -47.13 9.55
CA LYS A 674 -6.53 -47.19 10.15
C LYS A 674 -6.60 -46.64 11.61
N ASP A 675 -5.51 -46.70 12.36
CA ASP A 675 -5.51 -46.40 13.80
C ASP A 675 -5.56 -44.89 14.09
N ILE A 676 -4.93 -44.05 13.25
CA ILE A 676 -5.00 -42.58 13.36
C ILE A 676 -6.42 -42.07 13.05
N MET A 677 -7.20 -42.89 12.36
CA MET A 677 -8.55 -42.57 11.86
C MET A 677 -9.63 -42.60 12.94
N GLU A 678 -9.46 -43.36 14.02
CA GLU A 678 -10.46 -43.43 15.07
C GLU A 678 -10.45 -42.18 15.98
N GLU A 679 -9.30 -41.58 16.18
CA GLU A 679 -9.20 -40.32 16.94
C GLU A 679 -9.77 -39.08 16.18
N LEU A 680 -9.85 -39.15 14.85
CA LEU A 680 -10.23 -38.02 14.00
C LEU A 680 -11.71 -38.00 13.55
N LYS A 681 -12.48 -39.04 13.91
CA LYS A 681 -13.88 -39.17 13.53
C LYS A 681 -14.77 -38.14 14.20
N VAL A 682 -15.20 -37.11 13.44
CA VAL A 682 -16.34 -36.29 13.76
C VAL A 682 -17.48 -36.69 12.80
N ASN A 683 -18.55 -37.33 13.31
CA ASN A 683 -19.74 -37.73 12.53
C ASN A 683 -19.51 -38.68 11.35
N ASN A 684 -18.69 -39.73 11.48
CA ASN A 684 -18.43 -40.75 10.48
C ASN A 684 -17.85 -40.25 9.12
N LYS A 685 -17.54 -38.97 8.99
CA LYS A 685 -16.82 -38.39 7.85
C LYS A 685 -15.78 -37.42 8.39
N ILE A 686 -14.57 -37.56 7.88
CA ILE A 686 -13.52 -36.60 8.19
C ILE A 686 -13.53 -35.55 7.08
N GLU A 687 -13.75 -34.31 7.49
CA GLU A 687 -13.72 -33.17 6.60
C GLU A 687 -12.59 -32.25 7.02
N VAL A 688 -11.59 -32.05 6.14
CA VAL A 688 -10.49 -31.13 6.33
C VAL A 688 -10.86 -29.77 5.76
N PHE A 689 -10.68 -28.73 6.54
CA PHE A 689 -10.91 -27.35 6.16
C PHE A 689 -9.60 -26.65 5.82
N SER A 690 -9.47 -26.12 4.63
CA SER A 690 -8.47 -25.09 4.32
C SER A 690 -8.93 -23.73 4.82
N PRO A 691 -8.03 -22.72 4.95
CA PRO A 691 -8.42 -21.34 5.19
C PRO A 691 -9.54 -20.87 4.26
N THR A 692 -9.42 -21.06 2.95
CA THR A 692 -10.45 -20.71 1.97
C THR A 692 -11.77 -21.43 2.19
N LYS A 693 -11.71 -22.76 2.41
CA LYS A 693 -12.93 -23.56 2.65
C LYS A 693 -13.63 -23.12 3.93
N LEU A 694 -12.86 -22.91 5.01
CA LEU A 694 -13.41 -22.42 6.28
C LEU A 694 -14.12 -21.08 6.11
N MET A 695 -13.48 -20.10 5.47
CA MET A 695 -14.04 -18.77 5.26
C MET A 695 -15.27 -18.79 4.35
N LYS A 696 -15.27 -19.62 3.31
CA LYS A 696 -16.40 -19.78 2.39
C LYS A 696 -17.62 -20.43 3.07
N GLU A 697 -17.41 -21.37 3.97
CA GLU A 697 -18.49 -22.13 4.60
C GLU A 697 -18.96 -21.54 5.94
N LEU A 698 -18.36 -20.42 6.40
CA LEU A 698 -18.80 -19.76 7.65
C LEU A 698 -20.29 -19.43 7.65
N SER A 699 -20.89 -19.06 6.51
CA SER A 699 -22.30 -18.77 6.36
C SER A 699 -23.19 -20.02 6.53
N ASN A 700 -22.65 -21.20 6.31
CA ASN A 700 -23.40 -22.47 6.41
C ASN A 700 -23.52 -22.98 7.85
N PHE A 701 -22.74 -22.41 8.79
CA PHE A 701 -22.86 -22.79 10.19
C PHE A 701 -24.12 -22.17 10.82
N VAL A 702 -24.87 -22.98 11.54
CA VAL A 702 -26.05 -22.50 12.27
C VAL A 702 -25.58 -21.77 13.53
N VAL A 703 -25.64 -20.44 13.50
CA VAL A 703 -25.29 -19.55 14.62
C VAL A 703 -26.47 -18.63 14.87
N PRO A 704 -27.13 -18.68 16.03
CA PRO A 704 -28.23 -17.78 16.34
C PRO A 704 -27.79 -16.31 16.32
N ASN A 705 -28.70 -15.41 15.99
CA ASN A 705 -28.42 -13.97 15.97
C ASN A 705 -27.92 -13.49 17.34
N ASN A 706 -26.94 -12.59 17.32
CA ASN A 706 -26.30 -12.03 18.52
C ASN A 706 -25.69 -13.08 19.45
N SER A 707 -25.18 -14.20 18.92
CA SER A 707 -24.57 -15.27 19.68
C SER A 707 -23.21 -15.71 19.12
N THR A 708 -22.49 -16.49 19.93
CA THR A 708 -21.23 -17.13 19.53
C THR A 708 -21.37 -18.64 19.71
N VAL A 709 -20.96 -19.40 18.71
CA VAL A 709 -20.94 -20.87 18.74
C VAL A 709 -19.50 -21.36 18.54
N VAL A 710 -19.10 -22.39 19.27
CA VAL A 710 -17.80 -23.07 19.13
C VAL A 710 -17.98 -24.36 18.36
N LYS A 711 -17.20 -24.52 17.28
CA LYS A 711 -17.14 -25.77 16.47
C LYS A 711 -15.74 -26.36 16.54
N LYS A 712 -15.66 -27.68 16.63
CA LYS A 712 -14.39 -28.41 16.52
C LYS A 712 -14.19 -28.88 15.09
N LEU A 713 -13.12 -28.45 14.46
CA LEU A 713 -12.82 -28.72 13.06
C LEU A 713 -11.38 -29.19 12.89
N LEU A 714 -11.16 -30.00 11.88
CA LEU A 714 -9.82 -30.35 11.40
C LEU A 714 -9.40 -29.33 10.34
N ILE A 715 -8.33 -28.60 10.60
CA ILE A 715 -7.84 -27.54 9.73
C ILE A 715 -6.46 -27.91 9.20
N ALA A 716 -6.21 -27.57 7.92
CA ALA A 716 -4.92 -27.73 7.29
C ALA A 716 -4.54 -26.44 6.56
N GLY A 717 -3.27 -26.08 6.63
CA GLY A 717 -2.75 -24.94 5.92
C GLY A 717 -1.24 -24.83 6.04
N GLU A 718 -0.64 -23.99 5.20
CA GLU A 718 0.79 -23.71 5.23
C GLU A 718 1.09 -22.60 6.25
N ILE A 719 2.16 -22.72 6.99
CA ILE A 719 2.65 -21.68 7.89
C ILE A 719 3.21 -20.51 7.06
N GLU A 720 2.56 -19.36 7.14
CA GLU A 720 2.93 -18.16 6.38
C GLU A 720 4.19 -17.48 6.92
N LYS A 721 4.32 -17.44 8.23
CA LYS A 721 5.45 -16.79 8.93
C LYS A 721 5.79 -17.54 10.19
N THR A 722 7.05 -17.43 10.62
CA THR A 722 7.49 -17.96 11.91
C THR A 722 6.54 -17.51 13.01
N PRO A 723 6.09 -18.43 13.89
CA PRO A 723 5.14 -18.12 14.95
C PRO A 723 5.59 -16.96 15.84
N HIS A 724 4.68 -16.07 16.15
CA HIS A 724 4.92 -14.92 17.02
C HIS A 724 4.44 -15.20 18.45
N PHE A 725 5.30 -14.87 19.42
CA PHE A 725 4.99 -15.08 20.84
C PHE A 725 4.33 -13.83 21.42
N GLU A 726 3.09 -13.98 21.90
CA GLU A 726 2.37 -12.98 22.69
C GLU A 726 2.32 -13.43 24.16
N ASP A 727 1.91 -12.56 25.09
CA ASP A 727 1.99 -12.83 26.53
C ASP A 727 1.26 -14.10 26.97
N GLN A 728 0.12 -14.41 26.40
CA GLN A 728 -0.70 -15.58 26.77
C GLN A 728 -0.80 -16.63 25.65
N PHE A 729 -0.50 -16.31 24.41
CA PHE A 729 -0.71 -17.17 23.25
C PHE A 729 0.50 -17.17 22.33
N ILE A 730 0.65 -18.25 21.56
CA ILE A 730 1.52 -18.27 20.39
C ILE A 730 0.61 -18.04 19.18
N ARG A 731 0.90 -17.00 18.42
CA ARG A 731 0.17 -16.67 17.20
C ARG A 731 0.80 -17.38 16.02
N ILE A 732 0.00 -18.15 15.29
CA ILE A 732 0.42 -18.88 14.08
C ILE A 732 -0.45 -18.41 12.93
N ASN A 733 0.17 -17.90 11.89
CA ASN A 733 -0.52 -17.55 10.65
C ASN A 733 -0.46 -18.73 9.70
N ILE A 734 -1.60 -19.21 9.25
CA ILE A 734 -1.72 -20.26 8.26
C ILE A 734 -2.44 -19.76 7.03
N ARG A 735 -2.06 -20.27 5.85
CA ARG A 735 -2.61 -19.87 4.58
C ARG A 735 -2.93 -21.05 3.67
N ASP A 736 -3.74 -20.80 2.68
CA ASP A 736 -3.85 -21.55 1.43
C ASP A 736 -3.73 -20.59 0.23
N LEU A 737 -4.08 -21.04 -0.96
CA LEU A 737 -3.97 -20.23 -2.18
C LEU A 737 -4.74 -18.90 -2.16
N LYS A 738 -5.81 -18.80 -1.40
CA LYS A 738 -6.75 -17.68 -1.47
C LYS A 738 -6.91 -16.90 -0.16
N GLU A 739 -6.75 -17.57 0.97
CA GLU A 739 -7.02 -16.99 2.29
C GLU A 739 -5.93 -17.27 3.32
N ASN A 740 -5.81 -16.33 4.25
CA ASN A 740 -4.96 -16.45 5.45
C ASN A 740 -5.84 -16.37 6.67
N ILE A 741 -5.59 -17.23 7.65
CA ILE A 741 -6.25 -17.18 8.96
C ILE A 741 -5.21 -17.18 10.08
N VAL A 742 -5.58 -16.59 11.20
CA VAL A 742 -4.75 -16.53 12.39
C VAL A 742 -5.25 -17.55 13.40
N CYS A 743 -4.36 -18.43 13.84
CA CYS A 743 -4.61 -19.41 14.86
C CYS A 743 -3.87 -19.03 16.14
N PHE A 744 -4.42 -19.41 17.28
CA PHE A 744 -3.83 -19.18 18.59
C PHE A 744 -3.59 -20.50 19.29
N LEU A 745 -2.42 -20.65 19.87
CA LEU A 745 -2.02 -21.78 20.71
C LEU A 745 -1.88 -21.30 22.15
N ASP A 746 -2.57 -21.93 23.10
CA ASP A 746 -2.50 -21.56 24.52
C ASP A 746 -1.15 -21.93 25.11
N LYS A 747 -0.51 -21.01 25.83
CA LYS A 747 0.79 -21.27 26.50
C LYS A 747 0.72 -22.29 27.68
N GLY A 748 -0.46 -22.52 28.24
CA GLY A 748 -0.59 -23.35 29.45
C GLY A 748 -0.36 -24.82 29.22
N PHE A 749 -0.87 -25.39 28.13
CA PHE A 749 -0.85 -26.85 27.91
C PHE A 749 0.24 -27.26 26.89
N GLU A 750 0.64 -26.41 25.96
CA GLU A 750 1.40 -26.87 24.78
C GLU A 750 2.77 -26.19 24.58
N PHE A 751 3.23 -25.37 25.55
CA PHE A 751 4.56 -24.78 25.48
C PHE A 751 5.68 -25.84 25.49
N GLN A 752 5.45 -26.98 26.17
CA GLN A 752 6.37 -28.11 26.15
C GLN A 752 6.31 -28.83 24.79
N TRP A 753 5.12 -28.96 24.21
CA TRP A 753 4.94 -29.52 22.87
C TRP A 753 5.64 -28.64 21.84
N PHE A 754 5.45 -27.30 21.88
CA PHE A 754 6.10 -26.35 20.98
C PHE A 754 7.63 -26.45 21.04
N LYS A 755 8.22 -26.56 22.24
CA LYS A 755 9.67 -26.76 22.36
C LYS A 755 10.16 -28.02 21.69
N LYS A 756 9.37 -29.11 21.76
CA LYS A 756 9.70 -30.40 21.17
C LYS A 756 9.52 -30.46 19.66
N HIS A 757 8.57 -29.70 19.13
CA HIS A 757 8.16 -29.73 17.72
C HIS A 757 8.38 -28.40 16.97
N LYS A 758 9.31 -27.58 17.46
CA LYS A 758 9.60 -26.25 16.88
C LYS A 758 9.88 -26.28 15.37
N GLU A 759 10.47 -27.36 14.89
CA GLU A 759 10.79 -27.54 13.48
C GLU A 759 9.55 -27.75 12.60
N MET A 760 8.44 -28.20 13.16
CA MET A 760 7.18 -28.36 12.43
C MET A 760 6.50 -27.04 12.13
N LEU A 761 6.82 -25.99 12.88
CA LEU A 761 6.22 -24.66 12.74
C LEU A 761 7.11 -23.67 11.96
N LEU A 762 8.00 -24.16 11.14
CA LEU A 762 8.79 -23.34 10.24
C LEU A 762 7.93 -22.80 9.10
N GLU A 763 8.26 -21.61 8.66
CA GLU A 763 7.62 -20.96 7.50
C GLU A 763 7.69 -21.87 6.26
N GLY A 764 6.58 -21.96 5.55
CA GLY A 764 6.45 -22.81 4.37
C GLY A 764 6.13 -24.28 4.65
N ARG A 765 6.02 -24.69 5.92
CA ARG A 765 5.54 -26.02 6.25
C ARG A 765 4.01 -26.07 6.30
N VAL A 766 3.45 -27.15 5.77
CA VAL A 766 2.02 -27.41 5.92
C VAL A 766 1.78 -28.21 7.20
N VAL A 767 0.81 -27.74 7.97
CA VAL A 767 0.44 -28.32 9.26
C VAL A 767 -1.03 -28.71 9.25
N TYR A 768 -1.32 -29.74 10.02
CA TYR A 768 -2.67 -30.22 10.30
C TYR A 768 -2.92 -30.12 11.80
N PHE A 769 -4.09 -29.65 12.17
CA PHE A 769 -4.43 -29.53 13.57
C PHE A 769 -5.94 -29.57 13.79
N LYS A 770 -6.31 -30.11 14.95
CA LYS A 770 -7.65 -29.99 15.47
C LYS A 770 -7.80 -28.63 16.14
N ALA A 771 -8.82 -27.88 15.80
CA ALA A 771 -9.05 -26.55 16.33
C ALA A 771 -10.47 -26.34 16.83
N SER A 772 -10.59 -25.56 17.89
CA SER A 772 -11.84 -24.92 18.30
C SER A 772 -12.01 -23.62 17.52
N VAL A 773 -13.07 -23.55 16.74
CA VAL A 773 -13.41 -22.39 15.90
C VAL A 773 -14.59 -21.66 16.52
N GLU A 774 -14.37 -20.43 17.03
CA GLU A 774 -15.44 -19.55 17.52
C GLU A 774 -16.02 -18.75 16.36
N ILE A 775 -17.32 -18.93 16.10
CA ILE A 775 -18.05 -18.23 15.04
C ILE A 775 -19.08 -17.35 15.71
N ILE A 776 -19.10 -16.06 15.35
CA ILE A 776 -20.07 -15.07 15.85
C ILE A 776 -21.04 -14.65 14.76
N ASN A 777 -22.30 -14.47 15.14
CA ASN A 777 -23.31 -13.81 14.36
C ASN A 777 -23.80 -12.58 15.15
N ASP A 778 -23.49 -11.38 14.64
CA ASP A 778 -23.84 -10.10 15.27
C ASP A 778 -25.25 -9.59 14.90
N GLY A 779 -26.04 -10.40 14.19
CA GLY A 779 -27.41 -10.07 13.77
C GLY A 779 -27.49 -9.05 12.60
N ILE A 780 -26.35 -8.47 12.21
CA ILE A 780 -26.29 -7.42 11.17
C ILE A 780 -25.62 -7.92 9.90
N SER A 781 -24.72 -8.87 10.04
CA SER A 781 -23.91 -9.42 8.95
C SER A 781 -23.85 -10.95 9.04
N ASN A 782 -23.41 -11.59 7.95
CA ASN A 782 -23.14 -13.03 7.93
C ASN A 782 -22.18 -13.45 9.06
N ASN A 783 -22.21 -14.74 9.40
CA ASN A 783 -21.31 -15.34 10.37
C ASN A 783 -19.84 -14.94 10.13
N LYS A 784 -19.15 -14.58 11.21
CA LYS A 784 -17.75 -14.17 11.18
C LYS A 784 -16.89 -15.10 12.04
N LEU A 785 -15.68 -15.38 11.58
CA LEU A 785 -14.67 -16.05 12.40
C LEU A 785 -14.24 -15.09 13.49
N LYS A 786 -14.51 -15.43 14.77
CA LYS A 786 -14.12 -14.63 15.93
C LYS A 786 -12.74 -15.03 16.44
N LYS A 787 -12.51 -16.32 16.61
CA LYS A 787 -11.26 -16.87 17.14
C LYS A 787 -11.07 -18.31 16.67
N LEU A 788 -9.82 -18.71 16.50
CA LEU A 788 -9.44 -20.07 16.19
C LEU A 788 -8.32 -20.50 17.14
N ILE A 789 -8.61 -21.52 17.96
CA ILE A 789 -7.68 -22.02 18.97
C ILE A 789 -7.26 -23.43 18.58
N ILE A 790 -5.95 -23.66 18.44
CA ILE A 790 -5.42 -24.98 18.16
C ILE A 790 -5.52 -25.84 19.43
N GLU A 791 -6.18 -27.00 19.31
CA GLU A 791 -6.30 -27.97 20.41
C GLU A 791 -5.19 -29.03 20.36
N ASN A 792 -4.84 -29.48 19.17
CA ASN A 792 -3.80 -30.50 18.97
C ASN A 792 -3.28 -30.44 17.53
N PHE A 793 -1.96 -30.65 17.36
CA PHE A 793 -1.34 -30.85 16.06
C PHE A 793 -1.29 -32.33 15.70
N ILE A 794 -1.45 -32.59 14.42
CA ILE A 794 -1.35 -33.95 13.89
C ILE A 794 -0.02 -34.06 13.16
N ASP A 795 0.90 -34.83 13.71
CA ASP A 795 2.19 -35.08 13.09
C ASP A 795 2.07 -36.18 12.05
N LEU A 796 2.20 -35.82 10.77
CA LEU A 796 2.15 -36.76 9.65
C LEU A 796 3.55 -37.13 9.15
N VAL A 797 4.61 -36.59 9.75
CA VAL A 797 5.99 -36.73 9.25
C VAL A 797 6.73 -37.95 9.86
N ASN A 798 6.21 -38.55 10.93
CA ASN A 798 6.91 -39.64 11.62
C ASN A 798 6.65 -41.03 11.07
N ASN A 799 6.19 -41.18 9.83
CA ASN A 799 6.02 -42.45 9.16
C ASN A 799 6.69 -42.52 7.77
N GLU A 800 7.91 -41.95 7.65
CA GLU A 800 8.89 -42.33 6.63
C GLU A 800 10.02 -43.13 7.21
#